data_3e5e14cfc8fae1e7e4e0335ea54fee59
#
_entry.id   3e5e14cfc8fae1e7e4e0335ea54fee59
#
_cell.length_a   1.000
_cell.length_b   1.000
_cell.length_c   1.000
_cell.angle_alpha   90.00
_cell.angle_beta   90.00
_cell.angle_gamma   90.00
#
_symmetry.space_group_name_H-M   'P 1'
#
loop_
_entity.id
_entity.type
_entity.pdbx_description
1 polymer ?
#
loop_
_entity_poly.entity_id
_entity_poly.type
_entity_poly.pdbx_seq_one_letter_code
_entity_poly.pdbx_strand_id
1 'polypeptide(L)'
;MGDFGKQQSSIGFDMYPIGSLIIKTGYVTGIIYQGNNNFFVYDMLESGTLPFAAVGMFPVPLQVGRFYELSGVVEQRNGQRQLSVKAYKRVNPTDKVGALRILQGLPGLNMRAEELYNICGSSVVDDLCDNYKTVIEKAESHGFTKESILRWHSLLVHGIAEEESALMLLNIGLGINTARLLIEERGYKIRDEIKENPYILLQIKSARLSFAVCDKIAMDLGYELDGRDRIREAVLHTIEQYSAQSGCTCIPASDFSYALHDCLDVVIDREQAIHYINIAEGKPVLSEKVGGTTIDIDIEQLKVELSGWQEGGDTELFQYVVFYCPDDKIVDIVVEMLKNGELVNFQLKNSGFYQTKEFFKMEDFIAVKLLKINQNNGDCISPVVIERLLEDVLREQGSEENPIQLEARQREAVITACSRRGGVFIITGAAGSGKTFVLNIILSVLDKYMKKTTGSPVTSKVLAPTGKAAKIASLATGLQGSTIHRFVAATKMRRAETSSVYVIDEFSMVDEQLFMDFLEQMPTMSKLILLGDTNQLPSIGVGNCLHDLIDSGIIPCTTLNVVKRQSSKSGILLMANHICRGEDIKSEIVNTDGNDDNAIVSISEDEASIRRKIVKSAERLGLESFRDEKVQILCPRNRGNTGAEVLNHIIQQKLNPYQPALGQLRLETGCIVSYRDDNGNYVKEPMYFQIGDRVIHTRNNYNAGWYTKDSLGGFTQTMDHGVMNGEVGEIEDIRDVPVQGVGIVRRVIVRYDGKYIFYDGKDIEDLMHAYAITIHRSQGSQWPIVLCPITNSDSRLLTRQLLYTACTRAQKTLFIVAQKAALAAGVETEAINHRVTRLQERLQNR
;
A
#
# COMPACT_ATOMS: atom_id res chain seq x y z
N MET A 1 -1.53 16.00 -45.39
CA MET A 1 -2.98 15.73 -45.47
C MET A 1 -3.53 16.22 -44.15
N GLY A 2 -4.07 17.36 -44.01
CA GLY A 2 -4.92 18.23 -44.77
C GLY A 2 -6.10 18.63 -43.95
N ASP A 3 -6.03 19.70 -43.39
CA ASP A 3 -6.96 20.76 -42.90
C ASP A 3 -8.49 20.57 -43.19
N PHE A 4 -9.13 19.50 -42.75
CA PHE A 4 -10.58 19.31 -42.92
C PHE A 4 -11.40 19.11 -41.65
N GLY A 5 -10.82 19.34 -40.47
CA GLY A 5 -11.51 19.11 -39.15
C GLY A 5 -11.82 20.35 -38.30
N LYS A 6 -11.51 21.58 -38.74
CA LYS A 6 -11.46 22.75 -37.84
C LYS A 6 -12.65 23.71 -37.86
N GLN A 7 -13.70 23.49 -38.62
CA GLN A 7 -14.72 24.55 -38.83
C GLN A 7 -16.18 24.21 -38.48
N GLN A 8 -16.54 23.04 -37.95
CA GLN A 8 -17.96 22.70 -37.80
C GLN A 8 -18.52 22.59 -36.39
N SER A 9 -17.73 22.67 -35.30
CA SER A 9 -18.22 22.39 -33.96
C SER A 9 -18.64 23.60 -33.09
N SER A 10 -18.58 24.85 -33.59
CA SER A 10 -18.78 26.04 -32.74
C SER A 10 -20.17 26.72 -32.87
N ILE A 11 -20.97 26.42 -33.87
CA ILE A 11 -22.16 27.23 -34.18
C ILE A 11 -23.38 26.95 -33.32
N GLY A 12 -23.48 25.78 -32.64
CA GLY A 12 -24.63 25.41 -31.81
C GLY A 12 -24.71 26.02 -30.41
N PHE A 13 -23.58 26.53 -29.85
CA PHE A 13 -23.48 27.11 -28.52
C PHE A 13 -23.38 28.63 -28.47
N ASP A 14 -23.27 29.31 -29.58
CA ASP A 14 -23.06 30.76 -29.62
C ASP A 14 -24.25 31.58 -29.09
N MET A 15 -25.41 30.99 -28.99
CA MET A 15 -26.60 31.62 -28.42
C MET A 15 -26.63 31.58 -26.86
N TYR A 16 -25.82 30.77 -26.18
CA TYR A 16 -25.83 30.68 -24.73
C TYR A 16 -24.68 31.49 -24.11
N PRO A 17 -24.92 32.34 -23.09
CA PRO A 17 -23.84 33.06 -22.41
C PRO A 17 -22.85 32.10 -21.75
N ILE A 18 -21.56 32.50 -21.74
CA ILE A 18 -20.53 31.77 -20.97
C ILE A 18 -20.88 31.86 -19.49
N GLY A 19 -20.82 30.72 -18.77
CA GLY A 19 -21.18 30.59 -17.36
C GLY A 19 -22.66 30.22 -17.13
N SER A 20 -23.50 30.18 -18.19
CA SER A 20 -24.89 29.74 -18.04
C SER A 20 -25.01 28.25 -17.78
N LEU A 21 -25.87 27.86 -16.83
CA LEU A 21 -26.27 26.47 -16.58
C LEU A 21 -27.36 26.11 -17.60
N ILE A 22 -27.15 25.06 -18.40
CA ILE A 22 -28.12 24.60 -19.41
C ILE A 22 -28.31 23.08 -19.31
N ILE A 23 -29.45 22.63 -19.80
CA ILE A 23 -29.75 21.21 -20.03
C ILE A 23 -29.86 20.99 -21.55
N LYS A 24 -29.15 20.00 -22.07
CA LYS A 24 -29.13 19.65 -23.47
C LYS A 24 -29.30 18.15 -23.65
N THR A 25 -30.14 17.75 -24.61
CA THR A 25 -30.31 16.35 -24.99
C THR A 25 -29.69 16.11 -26.36
N GLY A 26 -28.90 15.07 -26.48
CA GLY A 26 -28.26 14.70 -27.72
C GLY A 26 -27.73 13.27 -27.72
N TYR A 27 -27.39 12.78 -28.88
CA TYR A 27 -26.71 11.48 -28.96
C TYR A 27 -25.20 11.67 -29.19
N VAL A 28 -24.43 10.72 -28.69
CA VAL A 28 -22.98 10.71 -28.83
C VAL A 28 -22.62 10.27 -30.25
N THR A 29 -22.00 11.15 -31.04
CA THR A 29 -21.50 10.85 -32.40
C THR A 29 -20.12 10.22 -32.38
N GLY A 30 -19.30 10.59 -31.40
CA GLY A 30 -17.94 10.11 -31.26
C GLY A 30 -17.25 10.60 -30.01
N ILE A 31 -16.09 10.03 -29.75
CA ILE A 31 -15.17 10.47 -28.70
C ILE A 31 -14.11 11.33 -29.39
N ILE A 32 -14.11 12.63 -29.09
CA ILE A 32 -13.08 13.56 -29.58
C ILE A 32 -11.78 13.32 -28.82
N TYR A 33 -11.90 13.04 -27.50
CA TYR A 33 -10.77 12.84 -26.61
C TYR A 33 -11.13 11.97 -25.41
N GLN A 34 -10.22 11.06 -25.05
CA GLN A 34 -10.26 10.25 -23.85
C GLN A 34 -8.96 10.47 -23.07
N GLY A 35 -9.07 11.06 -21.87
CA GLY A 35 -7.95 11.31 -20.97
C GLY A 35 -7.81 10.23 -19.90
N ASN A 36 -6.72 10.31 -19.16
CA ASN A 36 -6.57 9.58 -17.91
C ASN A 36 -7.63 10.09 -16.92
N ASN A 37 -8.05 9.26 -15.96
CA ASN A 37 -9.05 9.62 -14.94
C ASN A 37 -10.51 9.80 -15.44
N ASN A 38 -10.93 9.07 -16.47
CA ASN A 38 -12.28 9.15 -17.01
C ASN A 38 -12.74 10.56 -17.46
N PHE A 39 -11.78 11.39 -17.86
CA PHE A 39 -12.07 12.65 -18.51
C PHE A 39 -12.30 12.42 -20.00
N PHE A 40 -13.45 12.84 -20.51
CA PHE A 40 -13.82 12.68 -21.91
C PHE A 40 -14.25 14.00 -22.53
N VAL A 41 -14.01 14.11 -23.82
CA VAL A 41 -14.62 15.09 -24.72
C VAL A 41 -15.40 14.32 -25.75
N TYR A 42 -16.72 14.44 -25.70
CA TYR A 42 -17.62 13.81 -26.64
C TYR A 42 -18.08 14.80 -27.71
N ASP A 43 -18.17 14.32 -28.95
CA ASP A 43 -18.93 14.97 -29.99
C ASP A 43 -20.38 14.54 -29.89
N MET A 44 -21.26 15.52 -29.68
CA MET A 44 -22.70 15.31 -29.45
C MET A 44 -23.50 15.97 -30.55
N LEU A 45 -24.62 15.36 -30.94
CA LEU A 45 -25.57 15.93 -31.87
C LEU A 45 -26.96 15.99 -31.27
N GLU A 46 -27.51 17.19 -31.12
CA GLU A 46 -28.91 17.39 -30.75
C GLU A 46 -29.82 17.10 -31.94
N SER A 47 -31.00 16.52 -31.74
CA SER A 47 -31.93 16.20 -32.83
C SER A 47 -32.30 17.41 -33.64
N GLY A 48 -31.94 17.45 -34.93
CA GLY A 48 -32.23 18.56 -35.87
C GLY A 48 -31.37 19.82 -35.76
N THR A 49 -30.31 19.81 -34.91
CA THR A 49 -29.41 20.95 -34.70
C THR A 49 -27.93 20.63 -34.94
N LEU A 50 -27.07 21.62 -34.74
CA LEU A 50 -25.63 21.54 -34.96
C LEU A 50 -24.91 20.72 -33.87
N PRO A 51 -23.77 20.09 -34.18
CA PRO A 51 -22.97 19.35 -33.21
C PRO A 51 -22.40 20.27 -32.14
N PHE A 52 -22.21 19.72 -30.92
CA PHE A 52 -21.57 20.39 -29.78
C PHE A 52 -20.62 19.46 -29.03
N ALA A 53 -19.62 20.03 -28.37
CA ALA A 53 -18.71 19.29 -27.52
C ALA A 53 -19.22 19.24 -26.08
N ALA A 54 -19.32 18.02 -25.52
CA ALA A 54 -19.60 17.78 -24.10
C ALA A 54 -18.31 17.30 -23.42
N VAL A 55 -17.91 18.01 -22.37
CA VAL A 55 -16.62 17.83 -21.67
C VAL A 55 -16.89 17.55 -20.21
N GLY A 56 -16.23 16.53 -19.67
CA GLY A 56 -16.40 16.23 -18.22
C GLY A 56 -15.73 14.93 -17.80
N MET A 57 -15.95 14.60 -16.54
CA MET A 57 -15.54 13.31 -15.99
C MET A 57 -16.75 12.39 -15.95
N PHE A 58 -16.62 11.22 -16.58
CA PHE A 58 -17.70 10.25 -16.68
C PHE A 58 -17.25 8.93 -16.04
N PRO A 59 -17.88 8.49 -14.93
CA PRO A 59 -17.52 7.23 -14.26
C PRO A 59 -17.69 6.02 -15.19
N VAL A 60 -18.72 6.05 -16.01
CA VAL A 60 -18.90 5.12 -17.13
C VAL A 60 -18.83 5.95 -18.41
N PRO A 61 -17.99 5.56 -19.40
CA PRO A 61 -17.96 6.25 -20.69
C PRO A 61 -19.32 6.28 -21.38
N LEU A 62 -19.72 7.44 -21.88
CA LEU A 62 -20.93 7.54 -22.69
C LEU A 62 -20.77 6.67 -23.95
N GLN A 63 -21.79 5.90 -24.28
CA GLN A 63 -21.76 5.00 -25.41
C GLN A 63 -22.07 5.76 -26.71
N VAL A 64 -21.19 5.62 -27.71
CA VAL A 64 -21.43 6.17 -29.04
C VAL A 64 -22.73 5.61 -29.63
N GLY A 65 -23.55 6.48 -30.20
CA GLY A 65 -24.86 6.11 -30.74
C GLY A 65 -25.99 6.03 -29.70
N ARG A 66 -25.74 6.47 -28.44
CA ARG A 66 -26.77 6.55 -27.39
C ARG A 66 -27.14 8.00 -27.10
N PHE A 67 -28.37 8.18 -26.60
CA PHE A 67 -28.90 9.50 -26.21
C PHE A 67 -28.71 9.76 -24.74
N TYR A 68 -28.31 11.00 -24.44
CA TYR A 68 -28.14 11.47 -23.07
C TYR A 68 -28.71 12.87 -22.90
N GLU A 69 -29.35 13.12 -21.77
CA GLU A 69 -29.64 14.45 -21.26
C GLU A 69 -28.46 14.87 -20.39
N LEU A 70 -27.81 15.96 -20.74
CA LEU A 70 -26.63 16.50 -20.10
C LEU A 70 -26.96 17.84 -19.46
N SER A 71 -26.65 18.00 -18.17
CA SER A 71 -26.73 19.27 -17.45
C SER A 71 -25.32 19.76 -17.17
N GLY A 72 -25.03 21.02 -17.47
CA GLY A 72 -23.70 21.56 -17.31
C GLY A 72 -23.59 23.07 -17.57
N VAL A 73 -22.39 23.58 -17.45
CA VAL A 73 -22.07 25.01 -17.62
C VAL A 73 -21.42 25.23 -18.97
N VAL A 74 -21.85 26.28 -19.68
CA VAL A 74 -21.23 26.69 -20.94
C VAL A 74 -19.87 27.35 -20.67
N GLU A 75 -18.80 26.75 -21.15
CA GLU A 75 -17.43 27.25 -21.05
C GLU A 75 -16.83 27.54 -22.42
N GLN A 76 -15.86 28.47 -22.45
CA GLN A 76 -15.09 28.75 -23.68
C GLN A 76 -13.64 28.29 -23.48
N ARG A 77 -13.16 27.43 -24.41
CA ARG A 77 -11.79 26.96 -24.42
C ARG A 77 -11.24 27.02 -25.87
N ASN A 78 -10.07 27.61 -26.03
CA ASN A 78 -9.43 27.79 -27.34
C ASN A 78 -10.33 28.47 -28.42
N GLY A 79 -11.19 29.43 -27.98
CA GLY A 79 -12.10 30.14 -28.86
C GLY A 79 -13.39 29.40 -29.23
N GLN A 80 -13.56 28.13 -28.79
CA GLN A 80 -14.76 27.32 -29.00
C GLN A 80 -15.57 27.18 -27.68
N ARG A 81 -16.90 27.22 -27.80
CA ARG A 81 -17.80 26.97 -26.67
C ARG A 81 -18.09 25.48 -26.54
N GLN A 82 -18.11 25.00 -25.31
CA GLN A 82 -18.34 23.59 -24.96
C GLN A 82 -19.22 23.50 -23.72
N LEU A 83 -19.90 22.36 -23.52
CA LEU A 83 -20.66 22.05 -22.31
C LEU A 83 -19.78 21.35 -21.28
N SER A 84 -19.47 22.02 -20.18
CA SER A 84 -18.80 21.40 -19.02
C SER A 84 -19.85 20.65 -18.21
N VAL A 85 -19.93 19.33 -18.39
CA VAL A 85 -20.99 18.45 -17.86
C VAL A 85 -20.84 18.28 -16.35
N LYS A 86 -21.92 18.53 -15.60
CA LYS A 86 -22.03 18.34 -14.15
C LYS A 86 -22.87 17.12 -13.79
N ALA A 87 -23.92 16.85 -14.58
CA ALA A 87 -24.76 15.67 -14.43
C ALA A 87 -25.23 15.17 -15.80
N TYR A 88 -25.48 13.90 -15.90
CA TYR A 88 -25.99 13.28 -17.12
C TYR A 88 -26.94 12.12 -16.75
N LYS A 89 -27.86 11.86 -17.64
CA LYS A 89 -28.69 10.64 -17.57
C LYS A 89 -28.95 10.14 -19.00
N ARG A 90 -29.04 8.84 -19.16
CA ARG A 90 -29.44 8.23 -20.42
C ARG A 90 -30.94 8.45 -20.64
N VAL A 91 -31.33 8.77 -21.85
CA VAL A 91 -32.72 8.94 -22.27
C VAL A 91 -32.95 8.20 -23.59
N ASN A 92 -34.17 7.74 -23.80
CA ASN A 92 -34.54 7.17 -25.08
C ASN A 92 -34.93 8.28 -26.07
N PRO A 93 -34.59 8.15 -27.36
CA PRO A 93 -34.96 9.11 -28.37
C PRO A 93 -36.46 9.08 -28.64
N THR A 94 -37.06 10.25 -28.80
CA THR A 94 -38.48 10.42 -29.12
C THR A 94 -38.71 10.56 -30.62
N ASP A 95 -37.63 10.64 -31.42
CA ASP A 95 -37.70 10.76 -32.87
C ASP A 95 -37.21 9.51 -33.63
N LYS A 96 -37.67 9.35 -34.90
CA LYS A 96 -37.30 8.21 -35.75
C LYS A 96 -35.80 8.07 -35.96
N VAL A 97 -35.07 9.19 -36.13
CA VAL A 97 -33.65 9.16 -36.45
C VAL A 97 -32.83 8.60 -35.28
N GLY A 98 -33.17 9.05 -34.07
CA GLY A 98 -32.51 8.57 -32.84
C GLY A 98 -32.85 7.09 -32.55
N ALA A 99 -34.11 6.70 -32.68
CA ALA A 99 -34.51 5.30 -32.52
C ALA A 99 -33.77 4.37 -33.49
N LEU A 100 -33.72 4.72 -34.78
CA LEU A 100 -32.99 3.94 -35.79
C LEU A 100 -31.50 3.80 -35.48
N ARG A 101 -30.85 4.86 -34.98
CA ARG A 101 -29.44 4.77 -34.61
C ARG A 101 -29.16 3.82 -33.45
N ILE A 102 -30.03 3.81 -32.42
CA ILE A 102 -29.94 2.81 -31.34
C ILE A 102 -30.10 1.41 -31.90
N LEU A 103 -31.12 1.19 -32.70
CA LEU A 103 -31.38 -0.10 -33.30
C LEU A 103 -30.25 -0.58 -34.21
N GLN A 104 -29.67 0.32 -35.04
CA GLN A 104 -28.52 0.02 -35.90
C GLN A 104 -27.26 -0.36 -35.13
N GLY A 105 -27.09 0.11 -33.90
CA GLY A 105 -26.01 -0.27 -33.01
C GLY A 105 -26.18 -1.65 -32.35
N LEU A 106 -27.32 -2.28 -32.45
CA LEU A 106 -27.56 -3.61 -31.88
C LEU A 106 -27.04 -4.73 -32.82
N PRO A 107 -26.36 -5.76 -32.27
CA PRO A 107 -25.75 -6.81 -33.05
C PRO A 107 -26.77 -7.54 -33.95
N GLY A 108 -26.47 -7.59 -35.25
CA GLY A 108 -27.32 -8.26 -36.24
C GLY A 108 -28.56 -7.50 -36.68
N LEU A 109 -28.80 -6.28 -36.14
CA LEU A 109 -30.02 -5.50 -36.49
C LEU A 109 -29.73 -4.36 -37.47
N ASN A 110 -28.47 -3.98 -37.73
CA ASN A 110 -28.05 -2.81 -38.52
C ASN A 110 -28.86 -2.63 -39.84
N MET A 111 -28.93 -3.68 -40.69
CA MET A 111 -29.60 -3.65 -41.96
C MET A 111 -31.15 -3.74 -41.89
N ARG A 112 -31.68 -4.19 -40.75
CA ARG A 112 -33.12 -4.44 -40.52
C ARG A 112 -33.73 -3.51 -39.47
N ALA A 113 -32.96 -2.50 -39.03
CA ALA A 113 -33.40 -1.59 -37.97
C ALA A 113 -34.65 -0.78 -38.38
N GLU A 114 -34.70 -0.31 -39.63
CA GLU A 114 -35.87 0.40 -40.16
C GLU A 114 -37.10 -0.49 -40.32
N GLU A 115 -36.89 -1.74 -40.66
CA GLU A 115 -37.97 -2.75 -40.72
C GLU A 115 -38.58 -2.97 -39.34
N LEU A 116 -37.74 -3.17 -38.28
CA LEU A 116 -38.21 -3.35 -36.92
C LEU A 116 -38.95 -2.11 -36.40
N TYR A 117 -38.42 -0.90 -36.71
CA TYR A 117 -39.06 0.36 -36.36
C TYR A 117 -40.46 0.50 -37.00
N ASN A 118 -40.60 0.16 -38.31
CA ASN A 118 -41.86 0.26 -38.99
C ASN A 118 -42.92 -0.77 -38.48
N ILE A 119 -42.51 -1.95 -38.01
CA ILE A 119 -43.37 -2.97 -37.39
C ILE A 119 -43.82 -2.56 -35.98
N CYS A 120 -42.86 -2.11 -35.14
CA CYS A 120 -43.15 -1.88 -33.71
C CYS A 120 -43.59 -0.44 -33.41
N GLY A 121 -43.25 0.54 -34.27
CA GLY A 121 -43.58 1.95 -34.08
C GLY A 121 -42.50 2.76 -33.31
N SER A 122 -42.82 4.02 -32.99
CA SER A 122 -41.92 4.97 -32.32
C SER A 122 -41.49 4.55 -30.92
N SER A 123 -42.25 3.70 -30.24
CA SER A 123 -41.94 3.20 -28.87
C SER A 123 -41.04 1.97 -28.89
N VAL A 124 -40.49 1.52 -30.02
CA VAL A 124 -39.74 0.26 -30.13
C VAL A 124 -38.55 0.16 -29.19
N VAL A 125 -37.87 1.27 -28.92
CA VAL A 125 -36.71 1.30 -28.02
C VAL A 125 -37.17 1.17 -26.58
N ASP A 126 -38.24 1.87 -26.18
CA ASP A 126 -38.86 1.76 -24.86
C ASP A 126 -39.45 0.36 -24.65
N ASP A 127 -40.18 -0.16 -25.67
CA ASP A 127 -40.74 -1.50 -25.63
C ASP A 127 -39.64 -2.58 -25.51
N LEU A 128 -38.48 -2.41 -26.17
CA LEU A 128 -37.33 -3.31 -26.01
C LEU A 128 -36.75 -3.24 -24.58
N CYS A 129 -36.78 -2.06 -23.92
CA CYS A 129 -36.29 -1.94 -22.56
C CYS A 129 -37.28 -2.49 -21.53
N ASP A 130 -38.56 -2.09 -21.63
CA ASP A 130 -39.54 -2.26 -20.57
C ASP A 130 -40.54 -3.39 -20.83
N ASN A 131 -40.88 -3.68 -22.09
CA ASN A 131 -41.90 -4.63 -22.49
C ASN A 131 -41.54 -5.41 -23.76
N TYR A 132 -40.40 -6.06 -23.77
CA TYR A 132 -39.87 -6.81 -24.92
C TYR A 132 -40.82 -7.89 -25.46
N LYS A 133 -41.80 -8.35 -24.65
CA LYS A 133 -42.80 -9.31 -25.07
C LYS A 133 -43.68 -8.76 -26.18
N THR A 134 -44.01 -7.46 -26.09
CA THR A 134 -44.78 -6.77 -27.15
C THR A 134 -43.99 -6.72 -28.47
N VAL A 135 -42.66 -6.55 -28.39
CA VAL A 135 -41.79 -6.59 -29.57
C VAL A 135 -41.74 -7.98 -30.17
N ILE A 136 -41.68 -9.04 -29.34
CA ILE A 136 -41.77 -10.43 -29.83
C ILE A 136 -43.08 -10.67 -30.57
N GLU A 137 -44.25 -10.33 -29.99
CA GLU A 137 -45.55 -10.53 -30.57
C GLU A 137 -45.70 -9.85 -31.95
N LYS A 138 -45.17 -8.65 -32.09
CA LYS A 138 -45.23 -7.87 -33.35
C LYS A 138 -44.25 -8.33 -34.42
N ALA A 139 -42.99 -8.68 -34.00
CA ALA A 139 -41.88 -8.85 -34.91
C ALA A 139 -41.58 -10.32 -35.30
N GLU A 140 -42.05 -11.32 -34.51
CA GLU A 140 -41.75 -12.73 -34.79
C GLU A 140 -42.33 -13.22 -36.11
N SER A 141 -43.54 -12.76 -36.51
CA SER A 141 -44.15 -13.04 -37.78
C SER A 141 -43.44 -12.46 -39.01
N HIS A 142 -42.51 -11.51 -38.75
CA HIS A 142 -41.66 -10.84 -39.75
C HIS A 142 -40.21 -11.35 -39.76
N GLY A 143 -39.97 -12.51 -39.14
CA GLY A 143 -38.70 -13.21 -39.17
C GLY A 143 -37.63 -12.67 -38.18
N PHE A 144 -38.04 -11.97 -37.12
CA PHE A 144 -37.18 -11.64 -35.99
C PHE A 144 -37.31 -12.73 -34.95
N THR A 145 -36.18 -13.36 -34.55
CA THR A 145 -36.24 -14.47 -33.59
C THR A 145 -36.36 -13.96 -32.15
N LYS A 146 -37.09 -14.71 -31.33
CA LYS A 146 -37.23 -14.43 -29.88
C LYS A 146 -35.88 -14.31 -29.18
N GLU A 147 -34.90 -15.12 -29.56
CA GLU A 147 -33.52 -15.10 -29.01
C GLU A 147 -32.82 -13.78 -29.33
N SER A 148 -32.95 -13.26 -30.57
CA SER A 148 -32.36 -11.97 -30.95
C SER A 148 -33.00 -10.84 -30.15
N ILE A 149 -34.30 -10.81 -29.98
CA ILE A 149 -35.04 -9.78 -29.24
C ILE A 149 -34.64 -9.82 -27.74
N LEU A 150 -34.55 -10.99 -27.14
CA LEU A 150 -34.06 -11.16 -25.77
C LEU A 150 -32.62 -10.69 -25.59
N ARG A 151 -31.77 -10.96 -26.58
CA ARG A 151 -30.38 -10.47 -26.58
C ARG A 151 -30.32 -8.93 -26.67
N TRP A 152 -31.13 -8.30 -27.49
CA TRP A 152 -31.20 -6.85 -27.62
C TRP A 152 -31.75 -6.20 -26.35
N HIS A 153 -32.83 -6.76 -25.78
CA HIS A 153 -33.33 -6.35 -24.46
C HIS A 153 -32.25 -6.39 -23.39
N SER A 154 -31.55 -7.52 -23.25
CA SER A 154 -30.50 -7.69 -22.28
C SER A 154 -29.39 -6.64 -22.43
N LEU A 155 -28.93 -6.37 -23.66
CA LEU A 155 -27.86 -5.36 -23.94
C LEU A 155 -28.31 -3.91 -23.64
N LEU A 156 -29.60 -3.60 -23.83
CA LEU A 156 -30.15 -2.29 -23.55
C LEU A 156 -30.31 -2.07 -22.05
N VAL A 157 -30.88 -3.03 -21.32
CA VAL A 157 -31.19 -2.95 -19.90
C VAL A 157 -29.90 -2.96 -19.04
N HIS A 158 -28.91 -3.83 -19.35
CA HIS A 158 -27.65 -3.85 -18.59
C HIS A 158 -26.89 -2.53 -18.66
N GLY A 159 -26.82 -1.91 -19.83
CA GLY A 159 -26.14 -0.62 -19.99
C GLY A 159 -26.80 0.53 -19.21
N ILE A 160 -28.13 0.52 -19.08
CA ILE A 160 -28.88 1.51 -18.27
C ILE A 160 -28.59 1.27 -16.78
N ALA A 161 -28.66 0.01 -16.33
CA ALA A 161 -28.45 -0.34 -14.92
C ALA A 161 -27.03 -0.01 -14.42
N GLU A 162 -26.00 -0.16 -15.28
CA GLU A 162 -24.62 0.23 -14.93
C GLU A 162 -24.46 1.75 -14.80
N GLU A 163 -25.07 2.53 -15.70
CA GLU A 163 -25.03 4.00 -15.63
C GLU A 163 -25.78 4.54 -14.38
N GLU A 164 -26.95 3.97 -14.05
CA GLU A 164 -27.70 4.31 -12.83
C GLU A 164 -26.91 3.97 -11.57
N SER A 165 -26.22 2.81 -11.57
CA SER A 165 -25.36 2.41 -10.47
C SER A 165 -24.19 3.37 -10.29
N ALA A 166 -23.56 3.81 -11.39
CA ALA A 166 -22.48 4.80 -11.35
C ALA A 166 -22.95 6.14 -10.75
N LEU A 167 -24.09 6.64 -11.18
CA LEU A 167 -24.67 7.89 -10.65
C LEU A 167 -25.03 7.76 -9.17
N MET A 168 -25.60 6.63 -8.75
CA MET A 168 -25.86 6.37 -7.34
C MET A 168 -24.59 6.39 -6.51
N LEU A 169 -23.51 5.71 -6.97
CA LEU A 169 -22.23 5.66 -6.27
C LEU A 169 -21.60 7.06 -6.11
N LEU A 170 -21.74 7.93 -7.11
CA LEU A 170 -21.28 9.31 -7.01
C LEU A 170 -22.13 10.13 -6.03
N ASN A 171 -23.46 9.94 -6.05
CA ASN A 171 -24.38 10.66 -5.17
C ASN A 171 -24.17 10.33 -3.70
N ILE A 172 -23.73 9.11 -3.37
CA ILE A 172 -23.33 8.73 -2.01
C ILE A 172 -21.90 9.16 -1.65
N GLY A 173 -21.27 10.03 -2.46
CA GLY A 173 -19.99 10.66 -2.17
C GLY A 173 -18.74 9.85 -2.56
N LEU A 174 -18.86 8.74 -3.30
CA LEU A 174 -17.71 8.00 -3.77
C LEU A 174 -17.02 8.70 -4.95
N GLY A 175 -15.69 8.62 -5.00
CA GLY A 175 -14.93 9.16 -6.13
C GLY A 175 -15.14 8.35 -7.42
N ILE A 176 -14.98 9.02 -8.58
CA ILE A 176 -15.20 8.43 -9.92
C ILE A 176 -14.41 7.13 -10.13
N ASN A 177 -13.13 7.11 -9.72
CA ASN A 177 -12.29 5.92 -9.88
C ASN A 177 -12.78 4.74 -9.02
N THR A 178 -13.24 5.01 -7.81
CA THR A 178 -13.81 4.01 -6.90
C THR A 178 -15.13 3.47 -7.47
N ALA A 179 -16.01 4.35 -7.94
CA ALA A 179 -17.28 3.96 -8.57
C ALA A 179 -17.05 3.03 -9.78
N ARG A 180 -16.05 3.36 -10.63
CA ARG A 180 -15.68 2.51 -11.76
C ARG A 180 -15.19 1.12 -11.32
N LEU A 181 -14.27 1.05 -10.37
CA LEU A 181 -13.75 -0.22 -9.85
C LEU A 181 -14.86 -1.11 -9.28
N LEU A 182 -15.81 -0.52 -8.55
CA LEU A 182 -16.96 -1.25 -8.01
C LEU A 182 -17.85 -1.83 -9.12
N ILE A 183 -18.10 -1.05 -10.18
CA ILE A 183 -18.88 -1.50 -11.32
C ILE A 183 -18.13 -2.57 -12.14
N GLU A 184 -16.83 -2.41 -12.34
CA GLU A 184 -16.01 -3.43 -13.02
C GLU A 184 -16.01 -4.77 -12.28
N GLU A 185 -16.05 -4.76 -10.94
CA GLU A 185 -15.99 -5.97 -10.11
C GLU A 185 -17.38 -6.62 -9.86
N ARG A 186 -18.45 -5.82 -9.65
CA ARG A 186 -19.79 -6.27 -9.25
C ARG A 186 -20.89 -6.02 -10.29
N GLY A 187 -20.59 -5.20 -11.31
CA GLY A 187 -21.60 -4.78 -12.29
C GLY A 187 -22.67 -3.89 -11.65
N TYR A 188 -23.85 -3.88 -12.27
CA TYR A 188 -25.00 -3.09 -11.79
C TYR A 188 -25.58 -3.59 -10.45
N LYS A 189 -25.27 -4.82 -10.03
CA LYS A 189 -25.76 -5.42 -8.77
C LYS A 189 -25.29 -4.65 -7.52
N ILE A 190 -24.16 -3.97 -7.62
CA ILE A 190 -23.59 -3.18 -6.51
C ILE A 190 -24.61 -2.20 -5.93
N ARG A 191 -25.51 -1.64 -6.76
CA ARG A 191 -26.57 -0.72 -6.30
C ARG A 191 -27.53 -1.37 -5.30
N ASP A 192 -27.96 -2.59 -5.60
CA ASP A 192 -28.92 -3.30 -4.75
C ASP A 192 -28.23 -3.90 -3.53
N GLU A 193 -26.99 -4.39 -3.68
CA GLU A 193 -26.14 -4.85 -2.58
C GLU A 193 -25.88 -3.73 -1.54
N ILE A 194 -25.58 -2.50 -1.97
CA ILE A 194 -25.39 -1.36 -1.05
C ILE A 194 -26.69 -0.96 -0.35
N LYS A 195 -27.83 -1.07 -1.03
CA LYS A 195 -29.13 -0.79 -0.39
C LYS A 195 -29.51 -1.83 0.66
N GLU A 196 -29.09 -3.08 0.50
CA GLU A 196 -29.30 -4.13 1.49
C GLU A 196 -28.28 -4.04 2.64
N ASN A 197 -27.03 -3.80 2.33
CA ASN A 197 -25.96 -3.65 3.31
C ASN A 197 -24.82 -2.77 2.78
N PRO A 198 -24.71 -1.48 3.18
CA PRO A 198 -23.65 -0.59 2.71
C PRO A 198 -22.24 -1.06 3.05
N TYR A 199 -22.08 -1.87 4.10
CA TYR A 199 -20.78 -2.39 4.54
C TYR A 199 -20.21 -3.46 3.60
N ILE A 200 -20.98 -3.94 2.61
CA ILE A 200 -20.43 -4.78 1.53
C ILE A 200 -19.25 -4.13 0.82
N LEU A 201 -19.21 -2.79 0.82
CA LEU A 201 -18.10 -1.99 0.27
C LEU A 201 -16.75 -2.28 0.92
N LEU A 202 -16.71 -2.70 2.20
CA LEU A 202 -15.49 -3.10 2.92
C LEU A 202 -14.92 -4.42 2.38
N GLN A 203 -15.76 -5.29 1.86
CA GLN A 203 -15.36 -6.59 1.34
C GLN A 203 -14.72 -6.50 -0.06
N ILE A 204 -14.89 -5.35 -0.75
CA ILE A 204 -14.35 -5.11 -2.08
C ILE A 204 -12.96 -4.48 -1.95
N LYS A 205 -11.93 -5.34 -1.86
CA LYS A 205 -10.54 -4.93 -1.59
C LYS A 205 -9.94 -3.96 -2.63
N SER A 206 -10.41 -4.01 -3.89
CA SER A 206 -9.99 -3.10 -4.96
C SER A 206 -10.38 -1.64 -4.68
N ALA A 207 -11.51 -1.39 -4.03
CA ALA A 207 -12.02 -0.06 -3.71
C ALA A 207 -11.28 0.63 -2.56
N ARG A 208 -10.64 -0.14 -1.66
CA ARG A 208 -9.85 0.35 -0.50
C ARG A 208 -10.58 1.39 0.36
N LEU A 209 -11.86 1.16 0.61
CA LEU A 209 -12.67 2.05 1.45
C LEU A 209 -12.44 1.74 2.93
N SER A 210 -12.39 2.79 3.76
CA SER A 210 -12.30 2.64 5.21
C SER A 210 -13.69 2.45 5.83
N PHE A 211 -13.73 1.88 7.05
CA PHE A 211 -14.96 1.76 7.82
C PHE A 211 -15.67 3.12 7.96
N ALA A 212 -14.94 4.18 8.32
CA ALA A 212 -15.51 5.52 8.48
C ALA A 212 -16.22 6.05 7.22
N VAL A 213 -15.71 5.75 6.01
CA VAL A 213 -16.38 6.13 4.76
C VAL A 213 -17.65 5.31 4.54
N CYS A 214 -17.60 4.00 4.77
CA CYS A 214 -18.77 3.13 4.61
C CYS A 214 -19.84 3.41 5.67
N ASP A 215 -19.42 3.71 6.89
CA ASP A 215 -20.31 4.09 8.01
C ASP A 215 -21.04 5.42 7.71
N LYS A 216 -20.33 6.43 7.20
CA LYS A 216 -20.94 7.67 6.73
C LYS A 216 -22.00 7.41 5.64
N ILE A 217 -21.66 6.58 4.64
CA ILE A 217 -22.59 6.19 3.57
C ILE A 217 -23.83 5.50 4.17
N ALA A 218 -23.64 4.59 5.13
CA ALA A 218 -24.73 3.91 5.80
C ALA A 218 -25.65 4.90 6.55
N MET A 219 -25.05 5.87 7.25
CA MET A 219 -25.82 6.92 7.93
C MET A 219 -26.60 7.79 6.94
N ASP A 220 -25.98 8.22 5.83
CA ASP A 220 -26.62 9.01 4.79
C ASP A 220 -27.78 8.24 4.11
N LEU A 221 -27.72 6.91 4.08
CA LEU A 221 -28.80 6.02 3.59
C LEU A 221 -29.88 5.72 4.65
N GLY A 222 -29.73 6.19 5.88
CA GLY A 222 -30.72 6.06 6.96
C GLY A 222 -30.62 4.75 7.75
N TYR A 223 -29.44 4.14 7.83
CA TYR A 223 -29.19 2.96 8.68
C TYR A 223 -29.12 3.34 10.15
N GLU A 224 -29.52 2.41 11.05
CA GLU A 224 -29.52 2.64 12.50
C GLU A 224 -28.12 2.57 13.08
N LEU A 225 -27.81 3.45 14.05
CA LEU A 225 -26.53 3.53 14.76
C LEU A 225 -26.21 2.25 15.56
N ASP A 226 -27.23 1.54 16.02
CA ASP A 226 -27.12 0.27 16.72
C ASP A 226 -27.58 -0.92 15.86
N GLY A 227 -27.54 -0.74 14.53
CA GLY A 227 -27.92 -1.76 13.58
C GLY A 227 -26.97 -2.96 13.58
N ARG A 228 -27.51 -4.17 13.36
CA ARG A 228 -26.78 -5.43 13.41
C ARG A 228 -25.55 -5.45 12.48
N ASP A 229 -25.70 -5.03 11.23
CA ASP A 229 -24.61 -5.07 10.26
C ASP A 229 -23.52 -4.05 10.59
N ARG A 230 -23.89 -2.88 11.13
CA ARG A 230 -22.94 -1.88 11.63
C ARG A 230 -22.09 -2.44 12.76
N ILE A 231 -22.69 -3.03 13.79
CA ILE A 231 -21.97 -3.61 14.92
C ILE A 231 -21.07 -4.75 14.46
N ARG A 232 -21.57 -5.64 13.59
CA ARG A 232 -20.80 -6.77 13.06
C ARG A 232 -19.54 -6.31 12.32
N GLU A 233 -19.67 -5.36 11.41
CA GLU A 233 -18.52 -4.85 10.65
C GLU A 233 -17.58 -3.99 11.51
N ALA A 234 -18.11 -3.26 12.49
CA ALA A 234 -17.30 -2.55 13.49
C ALA A 234 -16.45 -3.52 14.32
N VAL A 235 -16.99 -4.67 14.74
CA VAL A 235 -16.25 -5.73 15.44
C VAL A 235 -15.07 -6.23 14.60
N LEU A 236 -15.28 -6.53 13.32
CA LEU A 236 -14.21 -6.98 12.43
C LEU A 236 -13.17 -5.87 12.21
N HIS A 237 -13.63 -4.65 11.92
CA HIS A 237 -12.77 -3.50 11.72
C HIS A 237 -11.90 -3.18 12.94
N THR A 238 -12.49 -3.21 14.15
CA THR A 238 -11.76 -2.95 15.39
C THR A 238 -10.61 -3.93 15.59
N ILE A 239 -10.84 -5.24 15.35
CA ILE A 239 -9.78 -6.24 15.45
C ILE A 239 -8.70 -6.01 14.37
N GLU A 240 -9.10 -5.75 13.12
CA GLU A 240 -8.16 -5.49 12.04
C GLU A 240 -7.32 -4.21 12.26
N GLN A 241 -7.96 -3.14 12.76
CA GLN A 241 -7.27 -1.89 13.09
C GLN A 241 -6.28 -2.08 14.23
N TYR A 242 -6.69 -2.75 15.31
CA TYR A 242 -5.80 -3.10 16.41
C TYR A 242 -4.61 -3.92 15.92
N SER A 243 -4.89 -4.93 15.08
CA SER A 243 -3.85 -5.78 14.49
C SER A 243 -2.88 -5.01 13.61
N ALA A 244 -3.38 -4.09 12.79
CA ALA A 244 -2.55 -3.23 11.93
C ALA A 244 -1.63 -2.30 12.73
N GLN A 245 -2.09 -1.82 13.91
CA GLN A 245 -1.31 -0.93 14.77
C GLN A 245 -0.31 -1.68 15.65
N SER A 246 -0.72 -2.81 16.23
CA SER A 246 0.08 -3.58 17.19
C SER A 246 0.94 -4.67 16.56
N GLY A 247 0.58 -5.14 15.37
CA GLY A 247 1.15 -6.34 14.74
C GLY A 247 0.64 -7.66 15.33
N CYS A 248 -0.32 -7.64 16.26
CA CYS A 248 -0.96 -8.84 16.82
C CYS A 248 -1.93 -9.48 15.83
N THR A 249 -2.22 -10.77 15.95
CA THR A 249 -3.30 -11.46 15.20
C THR A 249 -4.61 -11.51 15.98
N CYS A 250 -4.64 -10.98 17.20
CA CYS A 250 -5.78 -11.00 18.10
C CYS A 250 -5.77 -9.77 19.02
N ILE A 251 -6.92 -9.45 19.60
CA ILE A 251 -7.10 -8.34 20.54
C ILE A 251 -7.45 -8.87 21.93
N PRO A 252 -6.85 -8.34 23.03
CA PRO A 252 -7.29 -8.67 24.38
C PRO A 252 -8.74 -8.25 24.62
N ALA A 253 -9.51 -9.06 25.36
CA ALA A 253 -10.90 -8.75 25.65
C ALA A 253 -11.09 -7.42 26.42
N SER A 254 -10.09 -7.01 27.24
CA SER A 254 -10.05 -5.71 27.90
C SER A 254 -10.01 -4.53 26.94
N ASP A 255 -9.18 -4.64 25.90
CA ASP A 255 -8.96 -3.56 24.93
C ASP A 255 -10.07 -3.55 23.87
N PHE A 256 -10.64 -4.73 23.58
CA PHE A 256 -11.67 -4.92 22.58
C PHE A 256 -12.94 -4.11 22.86
N SER A 257 -13.46 -4.16 24.08
CA SER A 257 -14.68 -3.43 24.45
C SER A 257 -14.49 -1.90 24.27
N TYR A 258 -13.36 -1.38 24.78
CA TYR A 258 -13.03 0.04 24.67
C TYR A 258 -12.88 0.49 23.19
N ALA A 259 -12.08 -0.23 22.41
CA ALA A 259 -11.83 0.10 21.01
C ALA A 259 -13.10 -0.05 20.14
N LEU A 260 -14.03 -0.93 20.53
CA LEU A 260 -15.29 -1.10 19.82
C LEU A 260 -16.24 0.07 20.07
N HIS A 261 -16.34 0.58 21.32
CA HIS A 261 -17.09 1.79 21.62
C HIS A 261 -16.49 3.03 20.94
N ASP A 262 -15.14 3.16 20.90
CA ASP A 262 -14.47 4.22 20.14
C ASP A 262 -14.86 4.24 18.64
N CYS A 263 -15.21 3.07 18.10
CA CYS A 263 -15.69 2.91 16.72
C CYS A 263 -17.18 3.13 16.55
N LEU A 264 -18.02 2.73 17.51
CA LEU A 264 -19.49 2.69 17.40
C LEU A 264 -20.18 3.93 17.98
N ASP A 265 -19.60 4.55 19.00
CA ASP A 265 -20.19 5.69 19.67
C ASP A 265 -20.10 6.96 18.79
N VAL A 266 -21.09 7.84 18.91
CA VAL A 266 -21.06 9.12 18.22
C VAL A 266 -20.52 10.19 19.17
N VAL A 267 -19.34 10.71 18.83
CA VAL A 267 -18.64 11.73 19.61
C VAL A 267 -18.63 13.03 18.83
N ILE A 268 -18.92 14.14 19.51
CA ILE A 268 -18.88 15.48 18.94
C ILE A 268 -17.69 16.28 19.47
N ASP A 269 -17.15 17.12 18.60
CA ASP A 269 -16.12 18.07 18.96
C ASP A 269 -16.68 19.39 19.51
N ARG A 270 -15.77 20.32 19.87
CA ARG A 270 -16.12 21.61 20.42
C ARG A 270 -16.99 22.45 19.48
N GLU A 271 -16.71 22.48 18.19
CA GLU A 271 -17.43 23.27 17.21
C GLU A 271 -18.87 22.76 17.05
N GLN A 272 -19.01 21.43 16.98
CA GLN A 272 -20.32 20.76 16.94
C GLN A 272 -21.10 20.97 18.23
N ALA A 273 -20.45 20.93 19.40
CA ALA A 273 -21.07 21.21 20.69
C ALA A 273 -21.64 22.63 20.76
N ILE A 274 -20.87 23.63 20.34
CA ILE A 274 -21.32 25.02 20.24
C ILE A 274 -22.48 25.14 19.25
N HIS A 275 -22.41 24.46 18.11
CA HIS A 275 -23.49 24.47 17.12
C HIS A 275 -24.79 23.91 17.72
N TYR A 276 -24.77 22.77 18.40
CA TYR A 276 -25.95 22.15 19.02
C TYR A 276 -26.54 23.03 20.12
N ILE A 277 -25.72 23.66 20.95
CA ILE A 277 -26.18 24.62 21.97
C ILE A 277 -26.90 25.81 21.33
N ASN A 278 -26.39 26.34 20.22
CA ASN A 278 -26.97 27.47 19.52
C ASN A 278 -28.33 27.16 18.88
N ILE A 279 -28.44 25.99 18.21
CA ILE A 279 -29.70 25.59 17.55
C ILE A 279 -30.78 25.10 18.51
N ALA A 280 -30.42 24.74 19.74
CA ALA A 280 -31.37 24.29 20.75
C ALA A 280 -32.30 25.41 21.24
N GLU A 281 -31.98 26.70 20.99
CA GLU A 281 -32.81 27.87 21.33
C GLU A 281 -33.31 27.88 22.79
N GLY A 282 -32.49 27.40 23.74
CA GLY A 282 -32.82 27.32 25.15
C GLY A 282 -33.61 26.07 25.58
N LYS A 283 -33.85 25.10 24.70
CA LYS A 283 -34.43 23.80 25.07
C LYS A 283 -33.42 22.98 25.87
N PRO A 284 -33.87 22.23 26.92
CA PRO A 284 -32.94 21.39 27.70
C PRO A 284 -32.46 20.15 26.96
N VAL A 285 -33.22 19.65 25.98
CA VAL A 285 -32.92 18.49 25.16
C VAL A 285 -33.13 18.86 23.69
N LEU A 286 -32.16 18.48 22.85
CA LEU A 286 -32.24 18.61 21.40
C LEU A 286 -32.30 17.19 20.81
N SER A 287 -33.39 16.89 20.09
CA SER A 287 -33.49 15.64 19.33
C SER A 287 -32.90 15.84 17.92
N GLU A 288 -31.89 15.09 17.58
CA GLU A 288 -31.21 15.11 16.28
C GLU A 288 -31.34 13.73 15.62
N LYS A 289 -31.51 13.71 14.31
CA LYS A 289 -31.58 12.45 13.54
C LYS A 289 -30.25 12.15 12.90
N VAL A 290 -29.56 11.08 13.35
CA VAL A 290 -28.33 10.58 12.77
C VAL A 290 -28.62 9.22 12.13
N GLY A 291 -28.52 9.14 10.80
CA GLY A 291 -28.97 7.95 10.09
C GLY A 291 -30.45 7.63 10.31
N GLY A 292 -30.74 6.38 10.66
CA GLY A 292 -32.07 5.92 11.06
C GLY A 292 -32.44 6.19 12.51
N THR A 293 -31.47 6.56 13.36
CA THR A 293 -31.62 6.70 14.80
C THR A 293 -31.85 8.15 15.19
N THR A 294 -32.83 8.39 16.11
CA THR A 294 -33.01 9.70 16.76
C THR A 294 -32.24 9.71 18.06
N ILE A 295 -31.32 10.64 18.22
CA ILE A 295 -30.52 10.84 19.44
C ILE A 295 -31.02 12.08 20.18
N ASP A 296 -31.13 11.96 21.49
CA ASP A 296 -31.53 13.06 22.37
C ASP A 296 -30.29 13.58 23.10
N ILE A 297 -29.90 14.83 22.75
CA ILE A 297 -28.70 15.48 23.30
C ILE A 297 -29.13 16.35 24.50
N ASP A 298 -28.60 16.04 25.69
CA ASP A 298 -28.79 16.85 26.88
C ASP A 298 -27.97 18.14 26.77
N ILE A 299 -28.62 19.25 26.46
CA ILE A 299 -27.99 20.54 26.24
C ILE A 299 -27.47 21.16 27.54
N GLU A 300 -28.13 20.88 28.69
CA GLU A 300 -27.67 21.42 29.97
C GLU A 300 -26.36 20.73 30.41
N GLN A 301 -26.30 19.41 30.27
CA GLN A 301 -25.08 18.67 30.55
C GLN A 301 -23.94 19.05 29.57
N LEU A 302 -24.25 19.21 28.29
CA LEU A 302 -23.29 19.62 27.26
C LEU A 302 -22.69 21.01 27.57
N LYS A 303 -23.49 21.97 28.07
CA LYS A 303 -23.00 23.28 28.49
C LYS A 303 -22.06 23.18 29.70
N VAL A 304 -22.39 22.34 30.68
CA VAL A 304 -21.56 22.12 31.88
C VAL A 304 -20.21 21.55 31.47
N GLU A 305 -20.18 20.49 30.67
CA GLU A 305 -18.94 19.85 30.17
C GLU A 305 -18.09 20.84 29.36
N LEU A 306 -18.71 21.62 28.45
CA LEU A 306 -18.00 22.60 27.64
C LEU A 306 -17.41 23.74 28.48
N SER A 307 -18.15 24.22 29.55
CA SER A 307 -17.64 25.26 30.43
C SER A 307 -16.51 24.79 31.33
N GLY A 308 -16.62 23.58 31.89
CA GLY A 308 -15.56 22.99 32.71
C GLY A 308 -14.27 22.78 31.94
N TRP A 309 -14.41 22.42 30.67
CA TRP A 309 -13.26 22.22 29.78
C TRP A 309 -12.57 23.55 29.40
N GLN A 310 -13.27 24.65 29.18
CA GLN A 310 -12.68 25.98 28.90
C GLN A 310 -11.82 26.50 30.06
N GLU A 311 -12.13 26.15 31.28
CA GLU A 311 -11.34 26.49 32.47
C GLU A 311 -10.06 25.66 32.59
N GLY A 312 -9.99 24.48 31.95
CA GLY A 312 -8.84 23.55 32.01
C GLY A 312 -7.71 23.78 30.98
N GLY A 313 -7.88 24.60 29.97
CA GLY A 313 -6.79 25.16 29.12
C GLY A 313 -6.27 24.32 27.95
N ASP A 314 -6.90 23.24 27.53
CA ASP A 314 -6.44 22.45 26.37
C ASP A 314 -7.51 22.39 25.28
N THR A 315 -7.35 23.22 24.23
CA THR A 315 -8.38 23.47 23.20
C THR A 315 -8.56 22.34 22.17
N GLU A 316 -7.65 21.38 22.09
CA GLU A 316 -7.64 20.39 21.01
C GLU A 316 -8.33 19.05 21.35
N LEU A 317 -8.81 18.83 22.57
CA LEU A 317 -9.27 17.52 23.05
C LEU A 317 -10.71 17.47 23.60
N PHE A 318 -11.56 18.49 23.33
CA PHE A 318 -12.96 18.38 23.74
C PHE A 318 -13.69 17.31 22.93
N GLN A 319 -14.20 16.30 23.63
CA GLN A 319 -15.01 15.22 23.08
C GLN A 319 -16.21 14.95 23.99
N TYR A 320 -17.41 14.87 23.44
CA TYR A 320 -18.62 14.57 24.17
C TYR A 320 -19.42 13.49 23.44
N VAL A 321 -19.77 12.41 24.15
CA VAL A 321 -20.51 11.29 23.56
C VAL A 321 -22.00 11.66 23.54
N VAL A 322 -22.58 11.76 22.36
CA VAL A 322 -24.01 12.03 22.14
C VAL A 322 -24.82 10.77 21.88
N PHE A 323 -24.18 9.67 21.53
CA PHE A 323 -24.80 8.36 21.40
C PHE A 323 -23.82 7.30 21.88
N TYR A 324 -24.25 6.45 22.80
CA TYR A 324 -23.54 5.28 23.28
C TYR A 324 -24.21 4.02 22.74
N CYS A 325 -23.48 3.18 22.03
CA CYS A 325 -24.03 1.95 21.47
C CYS A 325 -24.34 0.96 22.61
N PRO A 326 -25.57 0.39 22.68
CA PRO A 326 -25.97 -0.46 23.80
C PRO A 326 -25.11 -1.74 23.91
N ASP A 327 -24.55 -2.00 25.09
CA ASP A 327 -23.71 -3.15 25.38
C ASP A 327 -24.40 -4.49 25.13
N ASP A 328 -25.70 -4.60 25.45
CA ASP A 328 -26.50 -5.80 25.25
C ASP A 328 -26.58 -6.17 23.75
N LYS A 329 -26.78 -5.19 22.87
CA LYS A 329 -26.77 -5.41 21.42
C LYS A 329 -25.41 -5.83 20.92
N ILE A 330 -24.33 -5.20 21.41
CA ILE A 330 -22.96 -5.58 21.09
C ILE A 330 -22.71 -7.04 21.49
N VAL A 331 -23.05 -7.41 22.74
CA VAL A 331 -22.86 -8.78 23.26
C VAL A 331 -23.63 -9.79 22.43
N ASP A 332 -24.90 -9.52 22.10
CA ASP A 332 -25.70 -10.42 21.28
C ASP A 332 -25.08 -10.70 19.91
N ILE A 333 -24.60 -9.66 19.22
CA ILE A 333 -23.93 -9.80 17.92
C ILE A 333 -22.59 -10.53 18.06
N VAL A 334 -21.76 -10.19 19.03
CA VAL A 334 -20.48 -10.90 19.28
C VAL A 334 -20.72 -12.39 19.56
N VAL A 335 -21.72 -12.74 20.38
CA VAL A 335 -22.11 -14.14 20.65
C VAL A 335 -22.59 -14.85 19.39
N GLU A 336 -23.35 -14.17 18.57
CA GLU A 336 -23.79 -14.70 17.26
C GLU A 336 -22.58 -14.98 16.36
N MET A 337 -21.64 -14.00 16.21
CA MET A 337 -20.43 -14.15 15.40
C MET A 337 -19.53 -15.30 15.88
N LEU A 338 -19.45 -15.51 17.21
CA LEU A 338 -18.74 -16.66 17.77
C LEU A 338 -19.41 -17.97 17.41
N LYS A 339 -20.77 -18.07 17.51
CA LYS A 339 -21.53 -19.27 17.12
C LYS A 339 -21.41 -19.60 15.65
N ASN A 340 -21.39 -18.59 14.79
CA ASN A 340 -21.25 -18.74 13.33
C ASN A 340 -19.78 -18.97 12.91
N GLY A 341 -18.83 -18.89 13.87
CA GLY A 341 -17.41 -19.04 13.60
C GLY A 341 -16.79 -17.93 12.76
N GLU A 342 -17.36 -16.74 12.78
CA GLU A 342 -16.80 -15.52 12.19
C GLU A 342 -15.71 -14.92 13.09
N LEU A 343 -15.89 -15.10 14.41
CA LEU A 343 -14.92 -14.83 15.44
C LEU A 343 -14.49 -16.11 16.15
N VAL A 344 -13.30 -16.07 16.71
CA VAL A 344 -12.76 -17.11 17.59
C VAL A 344 -12.33 -16.44 18.89
N ASN A 345 -12.75 -17.00 20.03
CA ASN A 345 -12.25 -16.61 21.34
C ASN A 345 -11.36 -17.70 21.93
N PHE A 346 -10.38 -17.29 22.72
CA PHE A 346 -9.48 -18.22 23.41
C PHE A 346 -8.88 -17.55 24.66
N GLN A 347 -8.28 -18.37 25.52
CA GLN A 347 -7.55 -17.92 26.70
C GLN A 347 -6.05 -18.06 26.49
N LEU A 348 -5.27 -17.04 26.84
CA LEU A 348 -3.81 -17.08 26.86
C LEU A 348 -3.33 -16.41 28.17
N LYS A 349 -2.55 -17.11 28.97
CA LYS A 349 -2.02 -16.60 30.27
C LYS A 349 -3.09 -15.91 31.14
N ASN A 350 -4.27 -16.55 31.28
CA ASN A 350 -5.44 -16.08 32.04
C ASN A 350 -6.14 -14.81 31.47
N SER A 351 -5.81 -14.36 30.28
CA SER A 351 -6.52 -13.29 29.59
C SER A 351 -7.31 -13.82 28.39
N GLY A 352 -8.53 -13.32 28.22
CA GLY A 352 -9.35 -13.63 27.04
C GLY A 352 -8.93 -12.81 25.83
N PHE A 353 -9.01 -13.40 24.64
CA PHE A 353 -8.70 -12.76 23.36
C PHE A 353 -9.76 -13.06 22.33
N TYR A 354 -9.94 -12.13 21.39
CA TYR A 354 -10.73 -12.31 20.19
C TYR A 354 -9.85 -12.26 18.95
N GLN A 355 -10.16 -13.11 17.98
CA GLN A 355 -9.47 -13.22 16.68
C GLN A 355 -10.49 -13.37 15.57
N THR A 356 -10.26 -12.75 14.41
CA THR A 356 -11.12 -12.97 13.24
C THR A 356 -10.88 -14.38 12.66
N LYS A 357 -11.89 -14.90 11.99
CA LYS A 357 -11.78 -16.18 11.26
C LYS A 357 -10.65 -16.17 10.22
N GLU A 358 -10.37 -15.02 9.64
CA GLU A 358 -9.30 -14.87 8.64
C GLU A 358 -7.93 -15.06 9.26
N PHE A 359 -7.61 -14.36 10.36
CA PHE A 359 -6.35 -14.56 11.08
C PHE A 359 -6.22 -15.98 11.63
N PHE A 360 -7.31 -16.54 12.16
CA PHE A 360 -7.32 -17.95 12.59
C PHE A 360 -6.92 -18.90 11.47
N LYS A 361 -7.53 -18.77 10.28
CA LYS A 361 -7.23 -19.63 9.11
C LYS A 361 -5.83 -19.42 8.57
N MET A 362 -5.32 -18.20 8.59
CA MET A 362 -3.98 -17.84 8.16
C MET A 362 -2.91 -18.57 8.98
N GLU A 363 -2.94 -18.41 10.30
CA GLU A 363 -2.01 -19.09 11.21
C GLU A 363 -2.14 -20.62 11.11
N ASP A 364 -3.38 -21.13 11.03
CA ASP A 364 -3.66 -22.57 10.92
C ASP A 364 -3.07 -23.14 9.62
N PHE A 365 -3.26 -22.45 8.51
CA PHE A 365 -2.69 -22.83 7.21
C PHE A 365 -1.16 -22.86 7.26
N ILE A 366 -0.51 -21.81 7.80
CA ILE A 366 0.95 -21.73 7.94
C ILE A 366 1.46 -22.94 8.74
N ALA A 367 0.88 -23.20 9.92
CA ALA A 367 1.27 -24.32 10.78
C ALA A 367 1.12 -25.68 10.08
N VAL A 368 -0.05 -25.95 9.49
CA VAL A 368 -0.31 -27.20 8.76
C VAL A 368 0.65 -27.40 7.59
N LYS A 369 0.90 -26.34 6.81
CA LYS A 369 1.77 -26.42 5.64
C LYS A 369 3.22 -26.69 6.03
N LEU A 370 3.74 -26.01 7.06
CA LEU A 370 5.11 -26.22 7.57
C LEU A 370 5.30 -27.63 8.14
N LEU A 371 4.33 -28.14 8.91
CA LEU A 371 4.37 -29.51 9.42
C LEU A 371 4.37 -30.54 8.26
N LYS A 372 3.55 -30.33 7.21
CA LYS A 372 3.56 -31.19 6.01
C LYS A 372 4.90 -31.15 5.27
N ILE A 373 5.54 -29.97 5.16
CA ILE A 373 6.89 -29.85 4.55
C ILE A 373 7.90 -30.64 5.41
N ASN A 374 7.81 -30.58 6.73
CA ASN A 374 8.70 -31.31 7.62
C ASN A 374 8.43 -32.82 7.65
N GLN A 375 7.20 -33.26 7.45
CA GLN A 375 6.86 -34.68 7.29
C GLN A 375 7.37 -35.23 5.95
N ASN A 376 7.28 -34.45 4.89
CA ASN A 376 7.71 -34.81 3.53
C ASN A 376 9.18 -34.45 3.25
N ASN A 377 10.04 -34.47 4.26
CA ASN A 377 11.41 -33.95 4.19
C ASN A 377 12.42 -34.84 3.44
N GLY A 378 11.98 -35.95 2.86
CA GLY A 378 12.78 -36.86 2.07
C GLY A 378 13.75 -37.72 2.89
N ASP A 379 14.71 -38.36 2.21
CA ASP A 379 15.69 -39.27 2.83
C ASP A 379 16.60 -38.53 3.80
N CYS A 380 16.94 -39.24 4.90
CA CYS A 380 17.93 -38.78 5.86
C CYS A 380 19.34 -38.94 5.27
N ILE A 381 20.13 -37.89 5.30
CA ILE A 381 21.53 -37.91 4.85
C ILE A 381 22.41 -38.10 6.11
N SER A 382 23.22 -39.17 6.08
CA SER A 382 24.12 -39.46 7.19
C SER A 382 25.07 -38.29 7.48
N PRO A 383 25.24 -37.88 8.77
CA PRO A 383 26.21 -36.87 9.13
C PRO A 383 27.63 -37.10 8.60
N VAL A 384 28.06 -38.33 8.54
CA VAL A 384 29.39 -38.71 7.98
C VAL A 384 29.49 -38.33 6.50
N VAL A 385 28.40 -38.54 5.72
CA VAL A 385 28.37 -38.16 4.30
C VAL A 385 28.39 -36.63 4.15
N ILE A 386 27.62 -35.93 5.00
CA ILE A 386 27.59 -34.46 4.99
C ILE A 386 28.97 -33.89 5.32
N GLU A 387 29.61 -34.39 6.38
CA GLU A 387 30.94 -33.96 6.80
C GLU A 387 31.99 -34.14 5.67
N ARG A 388 31.99 -35.28 5.00
CA ARG A 388 32.88 -35.56 3.87
C ARG A 388 32.62 -34.55 2.71
N LEU A 389 31.35 -34.32 2.36
CA LEU A 389 30.99 -33.38 1.31
C LEU A 389 31.35 -31.95 1.70
N LEU A 390 31.18 -31.60 2.98
CA LEU A 390 31.53 -30.29 3.53
C LEU A 390 33.07 -30.06 3.40
N GLU A 391 33.90 -31.03 3.81
CA GLU A 391 35.36 -30.90 3.66
C GLU A 391 35.78 -30.78 2.19
N ASP A 392 35.11 -31.51 1.26
CA ASP A 392 35.33 -31.37 -0.17
C ASP A 392 34.97 -29.95 -0.67
N VAL A 393 33.85 -29.36 -0.19
CA VAL A 393 33.42 -27.99 -0.54
C VAL A 393 34.41 -26.94 0.02
N LEU A 394 34.79 -27.07 1.29
CA LEU A 394 35.72 -26.12 1.94
C LEU A 394 37.11 -26.12 1.26
N ARG A 395 37.61 -27.30 0.81
CA ARG A 395 38.86 -27.42 0.07
C ARG A 395 38.77 -26.79 -1.32
N GLU A 396 37.65 -26.94 -2.03
CA GLU A 396 37.47 -26.37 -3.38
C GLU A 396 37.26 -24.85 -3.37
N GLN A 397 36.61 -24.29 -2.34
CA GLN A 397 36.36 -22.86 -2.24
C GLN A 397 37.50 -22.09 -1.55
N GLY A 398 38.34 -22.77 -0.79
CA GLY A 398 39.56 -22.22 -0.17
C GLY A 398 40.78 -22.37 -1.06
N SER A 399 41.92 -21.82 -0.60
CA SER A 399 43.24 -22.04 -1.17
C SER A 399 44.18 -22.59 -0.10
N GLU A 400 45.30 -23.20 -0.49
CA GLU A 400 46.32 -23.66 0.46
C GLU A 400 46.85 -22.52 1.33
N GLU A 401 46.92 -21.29 0.77
CA GLU A 401 47.37 -20.09 1.47
C GLU A 401 46.27 -19.47 2.40
N ASN A 402 44.99 -19.67 2.06
CA ASN A 402 43.85 -19.16 2.83
C ASN A 402 42.76 -20.26 2.98
N PRO A 403 42.96 -21.24 3.87
CA PRO A 403 41.95 -22.29 4.09
C PRO A 403 40.68 -21.71 4.76
N ILE A 404 39.52 -22.07 4.24
CA ILE A 404 38.23 -21.70 4.84
C ILE A 404 37.99 -22.55 6.10
N GLN A 405 37.82 -21.90 7.22
CA GLN A 405 37.43 -22.52 8.48
C GLN A 405 36.06 -22.07 8.93
N LEU A 406 35.20 -23.03 9.24
CA LEU A 406 33.89 -22.76 9.83
C LEU A 406 33.97 -22.75 11.37
N GLU A 407 33.29 -21.81 11.98
CA GLU A 407 32.98 -21.79 13.42
C GLU A 407 32.08 -23.00 13.78
N ALA A 408 32.11 -23.44 15.02
CA ALA A 408 31.35 -24.59 15.50
C ALA A 408 29.86 -24.48 15.16
N ARG A 409 29.24 -23.32 15.41
CA ARG A 409 27.82 -23.07 15.08
C ARG A 409 27.56 -22.97 13.59
N GLN A 410 28.50 -22.45 12.80
CA GLN A 410 28.39 -22.46 11.34
C GLN A 410 28.44 -23.89 10.79
N ARG A 411 29.33 -24.75 11.30
CA ARG A 411 29.41 -26.15 10.95
C ARG A 411 28.15 -26.92 11.33
N GLU A 412 27.64 -26.70 12.57
CA GLU A 412 26.37 -27.25 13.04
C GLU A 412 25.20 -26.87 12.11
N ALA A 413 25.11 -25.59 11.69
CA ALA A 413 24.09 -25.15 10.77
C ALA A 413 24.14 -25.90 9.43
N VAL A 414 25.31 -26.11 8.85
CA VAL A 414 25.46 -26.89 7.61
C VAL A 414 25.02 -28.35 7.81
N ILE A 415 25.47 -29.01 8.86
CA ILE A 415 25.11 -30.40 9.16
C ILE A 415 23.60 -30.56 9.36
N THR A 416 23.00 -29.68 10.18
CA THR A 416 21.57 -29.75 10.46
C THR A 416 20.74 -29.43 9.23
N ALA A 417 21.09 -28.38 8.48
CA ALA A 417 20.39 -28.01 7.26
C ALA A 417 20.44 -29.10 6.18
N CYS A 418 21.59 -29.80 6.06
CA CYS A 418 21.78 -30.84 5.08
C CYS A 418 21.33 -32.25 5.54
N SER A 419 20.93 -32.42 6.81
CA SER A 419 20.54 -33.73 7.36
C SER A 419 19.40 -34.42 6.60
N ARG A 420 18.58 -33.64 5.87
CA ARG A 420 17.45 -34.11 5.05
C ARG A 420 17.40 -33.34 3.72
N ARG A 421 16.89 -33.97 2.68
CA ARG A 421 16.75 -33.37 1.33
C ARG A 421 15.70 -32.26 1.33
N GLY A 422 14.62 -32.40 2.08
CA GLY A 422 13.53 -31.46 2.23
C GLY A 422 13.47 -30.83 3.64
N GLY A 423 12.29 -30.33 4.00
CA GLY A 423 12.05 -29.76 5.32
C GLY A 423 12.34 -28.25 5.42
N VAL A 424 12.02 -27.70 6.58
CA VAL A 424 12.24 -26.27 6.90
C VAL A 424 13.43 -26.14 7.85
N PHE A 425 14.28 -25.14 7.60
CA PHE A 425 15.44 -24.85 8.45
C PHE A 425 15.64 -23.34 8.62
N ILE A 426 15.92 -22.90 9.83
CA ILE A 426 16.13 -21.49 10.16
C ILE A 426 17.60 -21.23 10.52
N ILE A 427 18.19 -20.19 9.93
CA ILE A 427 19.48 -19.64 10.33
C ILE A 427 19.26 -18.22 10.83
N THR A 428 19.48 -17.99 12.10
CA THR A 428 19.42 -16.66 12.69
C THR A 428 20.78 -16.19 13.18
N GLY A 429 20.92 -14.90 13.38
CA GLY A 429 22.14 -14.28 13.91
C GLY A 429 22.25 -12.82 13.52
N ALA A 430 23.11 -12.11 14.24
CA ALA A 430 23.37 -10.68 14.04
C ALA A 430 23.85 -10.35 12.61
N ALA A 431 23.81 -9.08 12.24
CA ALA A 431 24.43 -8.61 11.00
C ALA A 431 25.92 -8.94 10.99
N GLY A 432 26.44 -9.52 9.90
CA GLY A 432 27.85 -9.90 9.79
C GLY A 432 28.24 -11.26 10.41
N SER A 433 27.28 -12.04 10.99
CA SER A 433 27.56 -13.39 11.54
C SER A 433 27.86 -14.45 10.48
N GLY A 434 27.75 -14.11 9.18
CA GLY A 434 28.06 -15.02 8.08
C GLY A 434 26.89 -15.87 7.62
N LYS A 435 25.63 -15.48 7.86
CA LYS A 435 24.43 -16.21 7.40
C LYS A 435 24.48 -16.57 5.92
N THR A 436 24.74 -15.59 5.05
CA THR A 436 24.80 -15.81 3.60
C THR A 436 25.99 -16.70 3.19
N PHE A 437 27.10 -16.59 3.90
CA PHE A 437 28.27 -17.46 3.69
C PHE A 437 27.91 -18.92 4.01
N VAL A 438 27.29 -19.19 5.18
CA VAL A 438 26.82 -20.51 5.59
C VAL A 438 25.79 -21.07 4.60
N LEU A 439 24.87 -20.20 4.12
CA LEU A 439 23.92 -20.58 3.09
C LEU A 439 24.60 -21.10 1.82
N ASN A 440 25.62 -20.38 1.31
CA ASN A 440 26.36 -20.79 0.11
C ASN A 440 27.05 -22.16 0.28
N ILE A 441 27.61 -22.44 1.46
CA ILE A 441 28.15 -23.76 1.80
C ILE A 441 27.06 -24.84 1.80
N ILE A 442 25.88 -24.56 2.44
CA ILE A 442 24.73 -25.47 2.45
C ILE A 442 24.30 -25.82 1.03
N LEU A 443 24.11 -24.81 0.18
CA LEU A 443 23.70 -25.01 -1.21
C LEU A 443 24.72 -25.83 -2.00
N SER A 444 26.03 -25.59 -1.79
CA SER A 444 27.10 -26.32 -2.43
C SER A 444 27.15 -27.80 -1.97
N VAL A 445 26.95 -28.07 -0.69
CA VAL A 445 26.90 -29.44 -0.14
C VAL A 445 25.69 -30.20 -0.70
N LEU A 446 24.50 -29.55 -0.71
CA LEU A 446 23.28 -30.14 -1.27
C LEU A 446 23.42 -30.41 -2.78
N ASP A 447 24.03 -29.49 -3.53
CA ASP A 447 24.27 -29.67 -4.96
C ASP A 447 25.20 -30.86 -5.27
N LYS A 448 26.30 -30.98 -4.52
CA LYS A 448 27.21 -32.14 -4.64
C LYS A 448 26.52 -33.46 -4.28
N TYR A 449 25.69 -33.45 -3.22
CA TYR A 449 24.91 -34.64 -2.83
C TYR A 449 23.95 -35.05 -3.94
N MET A 450 23.18 -34.12 -4.49
CA MET A 450 22.18 -34.37 -5.51
C MET A 450 22.83 -34.85 -6.83
N LYS A 451 23.92 -34.21 -7.26
CA LYS A 451 24.67 -34.64 -8.43
C LYS A 451 25.17 -36.08 -8.30
N LYS A 452 25.64 -36.50 -7.08
CA LYS A 452 26.09 -37.87 -6.83
C LYS A 452 24.95 -38.88 -6.78
N THR A 453 23.76 -38.51 -6.30
CA THR A 453 22.65 -39.43 -6.08
C THR A 453 21.63 -39.48 -7.20
N THR A 454 21.36 -38.36 -7.84
CA THR A 454 20.32 -38.23 -8.90
C THR A 454 20.88 -37.86 -10.27
N GLY A 455 22.16 -37.51 -10.36
CA GLY A 455 22.78 -37.01 -11.59
C GLY A 455 22.42 -35.58 -11.98
N SER A 456 21.51 -34.91 -11.25
CA SER A 456 21.02 -33.57 -11.57
C SER A 456 21.44 -32.56 -10.50
N PRO A 457 21.74 -31.30 -10.88
CA PRO A 457 22.02 -30.24 -9.92
C PRO A 457 20.78 -29.83 -9.12
N VAL A 458 21.01 -29.22 -7.97
CA VAL A 458 19.96 -28.58 -7.18
C VAL A 458 19.46 -27.29 -7.87
N THR A 459 18.14 -27.18 -8.06
CA THR A 459 17.54 -25.91 -8.47
C THR A 459 17.21 -25.09 -7.23
N SER A 460 17.82 -23.92 -7.11
CA SER A 460 17.62 -23.04 -5.94
C SER A 460 17.06 -21.69 -6.35
N LYS A 461 16.18 -21.15 -5.54
CA LYS A 461 15.60 -19.81 -5.73
C LYS A 461 15.77 -18.99 -4.45
N VAL A 462 16.34 -17.79 -4.58
CA VAL A 462 16.54 -16.85 -3.47
C VAL A 462 15.49 -15.75 -3.53
N LEU A 463 14.78 -15.55 -2.44
CA LEU A 463 13.69 -14.60 -2.30
C LEU A 463 13.98 -13.65 -1.14
N ALA A 464 13.46 -12.44 -1.22
CA ALA A 464 13.49 -11.47 -0.11
C ALA A 464 12.23 -10.60 -0.10
N PRO A 465 11.88 -9.96 1.03
CA PRO A 465 10.69 -9.10 1.11
C PRO A 465 10.81 -7.83 0.26
N THR A 466 12.03 -7.30 0.06
CA THR A 466 12.27 -6.05 -0.71
C THR A 466 13.14 -6.30 -1.94
N GLY A 467 13.01 -5.43 -2.96
CA GLY A 467 13.81 -5.49 -4.19
C GLY A 467 15.32 -5.36 -3.93
N LYS A 468 15.70 -4.43 -3.05
CA LYS A 468 17.12 -4.19 -2.69
C LYS A 468 17.72 -5.39 -1.96
N ALA A 469 17.00 -5.99 -1.00
CA ALA A 469 17.44 -7.22 -0.32
C ALA A 469 17.57 -8.40 -1.30
N ALA A 470 16.60 -8.55 -2.22
CA ALA A 470 16.66 -9.59 -3.25
C ALA A 470 17.88 -9.43 -4.17
N LYS A 471 18.24 -8.19 -4.57
CA LYS A 471 19.42 -7.88 -5.37
C LYS A 471 20.71 -8.21 -4.61
N ILE A 472 20.82 -7.83 -3.33
CA ILE A 472 21.97 -8.12 -2.48
C ILE A 472 22.13 -9.63 -2.30
N ALA A 473 21.03 -10.33 -1.98
CA ALA A 473 21.04 -11.80 -1.83
C ALA A 473 21.45 -12.51 -3.14
N SER A 474 20.98 -12.02 -4.29
CA SER A 474 21.35 -12.52 -5.61
C SER A 474 22.86 -12.37 -5.87
N LEU A 475 23.43 -11.21 -5.62
CA LEU A 475 24.87 -10.96 -5.79
C LEU A 475 25.72 -11.81 -4.83
N ALA A 476 25.27 -11.99 -3.59
CA ALA A 476 26.00 -12.73 -2.57
C ALA A 476 25.96 -14.26 -2.77
N THR A 477 24.90 -14.77 -3.40
CA THR A 477 24.71 -16.22 -3.65
C THR A 477 25.06 -16.64 -5.08
N GLY A 478 25.16 -15.70 -6.02
CA GLY A 478 25.29 -15.99 -7.46
C GLY A 478 24.01 -16.58 -8.10
N LEU A 479 22.90 -16.63 -7.35
CA LEU A 479 21.61 -17.14 -7.80
C LEU A 479 20.69 -16.00 -8.24
N GLN A 480 19.72 -16.32 -9.10
CA GLN A 480 18.70 -15.34 -9.48
C GLN A 480 17.78 -15.03 -8.28
N GLY A 481 17.87 -13.81 -7.76
CA GLY A 481 17.02 -13.32 -6.68
C GLY A 481 15.76 -12.63 -7.21
N SER A 482 14.65 -12.74 -6.45
CA SER A 482 13.44 -11.95 -6.70
C SER A 482 12.73 -11.61 -5.39
N THR A 483 11.77 -10.65 -5.44
CA THR A 483 10.91 -10.43 -4.27
C THR A 483 9.90 -11.55 -4.11
N ILE A 484 9.49 -11.82 -2.84
CA ILE A 484 8.45 -12.82 -2.53
C ILE A 484 7.17 -12.47 -3.31
N HIS A 485 6.73 -11.22 -3.32
CA HIS A 485 5.53 -10.77 -4.05
C HIS A 485 5.62 -11.10 -5.55
N ARG A 486 6.78 -10.84 -6.20
CA ARG A 486 6.98 -11.16 -7.62
C ARG A 486 6.92 -12.66 -7.88
N PHE A 487 7.50 -13.45 -6.99
CA PHE A 487 7.43 -14.91 -7.06
C PHE A 487 5.99 -15.40 -6.98
N VAL A 488 5.22 -14.94 -5.98
CA VAL A 488 3.80 -15.30 -5.80
C VAL A 488 2.96 -14.94 -7.04
N ALA A 489 3.11 -13.71 -7.55
CA ALA A 489 2.39 -13.26 -8.74
C ALA A 489 2.74 -14.08 -10.00
N ALA A 490 4.04 -14.34 -10.23
CA ALA A 490 4.50 -15.13 -11.37
C ALA A 490 4.00 -16.59 -11.31
N THR A 491 3.95 -17.18 -10.12
CA THR A 491 3.50 -18.58 -9.93
C THR A 491 1.98 -18.68 -10.13
N LYS A 492 1.19 -17.75 -9.58
CA LYS A 492 -0.27 -17.66 -9.84
C LYS A 492 -0.58 -17.57 -11.35
N MET A 493 0.27 -16.93 -12.13
CA MET A 493 0.16 -16.85 -13.60
C MET A 493 0.77 -18.05 -14.33
N ARG A 494 1.21 -19.11 -13.63
CA ARG A 494 1.92 -20.30 -14.19
C ARG A 494 3.17 -19.95 -15.00
N ARG A 495 3.88 -18.87 -14.64
CA ARG A 495 5.11 -18.41 -15.30
C ARG A 495 6.39 -18.73 -14.53
N ALA A 496 6.27 -19.24 -13.29
CA ALA A 496 7.41 -19.58 -12.45
C ALA A 496 7.69 -21.10 -12.48
N GLU A 497 8.95 -21.46 -12.62
CA GLU A 497 9.42 -22.83 -12.46
C GLU A 497 9.51 -23.20 -10.98
N THR A 498 9.23 -24.46 -10.65
CA THR A 498 9.42 -25.00 -9.31
C THR A 498 10.90 -25.24 -9.04
N SER A 499 11.33 -25.05 -7.80
CA SER A 499 12.71 -25.27 -7.35
C SER A 499 12.76 -26.32 -6.25
N SER A 500 13.91 -27.01 -6.14
CA SER A 500 14.14 -27.99 -5.08
C SER A 500 14.40 -27.32 -3.74
N VAL A 501 15.04 -26.14 -3.76
CA VAL A 501 15.36 -25.35 -2.56
C VAL A 501 14.84 -23.93 -2.73
N TYR A 502 14.10 -23.45 -1.73
CA TYR A 502 13.70 -22.06 -1.60
C TYR A 502 14.42 -21.44 -0.41
N VAL A 503 14.97 -20.26 -0.61
CA VAL A 503 15.62 -19.47 0.42
C VAL A 503 14.86 -18.16 0.57
N ILE A 504 14.51 -17.78 1.79
CA ILE A 504 13.99 -16.44 2.09
C ILE A 504 15.03 -15.74 2.96
N ASP A 505 15.63 -14.69 2.42
CA ASP A 505 16.53 -13.79 3.15
C ASP A 505 15.76 -12.63 3.77
N GLU A 506 16.29 -12.02 4.86
CA GLU A 506 15.62 -10.97 5.65
C GLU A 506 14.22 -11.40 6.13
N PHE A 507 14.07 -12.66 6.61
CA PHE A 507 12.78 -13.24 7.01
C PHE A 507 12.14 -12.52 8.21
N SER A 508 12.90 -11.80 9.02
CA SER A 508 12.37 -10.93 10.09
C SER A 508 11.39 -9.86 9.60
N MET A 509 11.45 -9.48 8.32
CA MET A 509 10.55 -8.51 7.68
C MET A 509 9.28 -9.15 7.07
N VAL A 510 9.16 -10.47 7.08
CA VAL A 510 8.04 -11.19 6.45
C VAL A 510 6.89 -11.33 7.44
N ASP A 511 5.73 -10.74 7.10
CA ASP A 511 4.49 -10.92 7.86
C ASP A 511 3.79 -12.24 7.54
N GLU A 512 2.79 -12.59 8.33
CA GLU A 512 2.09 -13.87 8.17
C GLU A 512 1.31 -13.97 6.86
N GLN A 513 0.74 -12.86 6.37
CA GLN A 513 0.00 -12.88 5.11
C GLN A 513 0.94 -13.17 3.92
N LEU A 514 2.08 -12.48 3.85
CA LEU A 514 3.08 -12.69 2.79
C LEU A 514 3.68 -14.10 2.88
N PHE A 515 3.87 -14.60 4.11
CA PHE A 515 4.37 -15.95 4.31
C PHE A 515 3.35 -17.01 3.89
N MET A 516 2.07 -16.83 4.23
CA MET A 516 0.98 -17.68 3.76
C MET A 516 0.91 -17.70 2.23
N ASP A 517 0.89 -16.52 1.58
CA ASP A 517 0.86 -16.41 0.12
C ASP A 517 2.03 -17.13 -0.56
N PHE A 518 3.22 -17.05 0.03
CA PHE A 518 4.39 -17.80 -0.44
C PHE A 518 4.22 -19.31 -0.27
N LEU A 519 3.81 -19.76 0.92
CA LEU A 519 3.64 -21.18 1.23
C LEU A 519 2.56 -21.86 0.39
N GLU A 520 1.51 -21.12 -0.04
CA GLU A 520 0.52 -21.63 -1.00
C GLU A 520 1.16 -22.05 -2.32
N GLN A 521 2.15 -21.30 -2.78
CA GLN A 521 2.81 -21.54 -4.07
C GLN A 521 3.99 -22.52 -3.98
N MET A 522 4.51 -22.78 -2.78
CA MET A 522 5.67 -23.65 -2.59
C MET A 522 5.25 -25.14 -2.56
N PRO A 523 5.92 -26.00 -3.35
CA PRO A 523 5.72 -27.46 -3.26
C PRO A 523 6.15 -28.02 -1.90
N THR A 524 5.39 -28.99 -1.36
CA THR A 524 5.68 -29.58 -0.03
C THR A 524 6.90 -30.47 0.01
N MET A 525 7.41 -30.91 -1.15
CA MET A 525 8.60 -31.73 -1.26
C MET A 525 9.90 -30.91 -1.36
N SER A 526 9.81 -29.59 -1.45
CA SER A 526 10.96 -28.70 -1.53
C SER A 526 11.53 -28.38 -0.16
N LYS A 527 12.79 -28.02 -0.12
CA LYS A 527 13.46 -27.49 1.08
C LYS A 527 13.20 -26.00 1.21
N LEU A 528 12.96 -25.54 2.44
CA LEU A 528 12.81 -24.13 2.79
C LEU A 528 13.89 -23.71 3.79
N ILE A 529 14.70 -22.73 3.43
CA ILE A 529 15.73 -22.15 4.31
C ILE A 529 15.34 -20.69 4.58
N LEU A 530 15.20 -20.34 5.85
CA LEU A 530 14.83 -19.02 6.32
C LEU A 530 16.04 -18.36 6.98
N LEU A 531 16.43 -17.17 6.49
CA LEU A 531 17.51 -16.37 7.07
C LEU A 531 16.92 -15.12 7.71
N GLY A 532 17.24 -14.87 8.98
CA GLY A 532 16.73 -13.71 9.70
C GLY A 532 17.65 -13.23 10.82
N ASP A 533 17.28 -12.10 11.40
CA ASP A 533 17.92 -11.52 12.58
C ASP A 533 16.84 -11.14 13.59
N THR A 534 16.79 -11.86 14.72
CA THR A 534 15.79 -11.68 15.77
C THR A 534 15.91 -10.34 16.51
N ASN A 535 17.04 -9.66 16.39
CA ASN A 535 17.27 -8.36 17.03
C ASN A 535 16.84 -7.18 16.15
N GLN A 536 16.56 -7.40 14.85
CA GLN A 536 16.05 -6.35 13.96
C GLN A 536 14.57 -6.09 14.20
N LEU A 537 14.08 -4.97 13.63
CA LEU A 537 12.65 -4.66 13.62
C LEU A 537 11.83 -5.82 13.04
N PRO A 538 10.69 -6.15 13.66
CA PRO A 538 9.77 -7.13 13.09
C PRO A 538 9.13 -6.61 11.79
N SER A 539 8.33 -7.47 11.12
CA SER A 539 7.52 -7.09 9.96
C SER A 539 6.63 -5.88 10.26
N ILE A 540 6.32 -5.06 9.23
CA ILE A 540 5.33 -3.98 9.38
C ILE A 540 3.93 -4.58 9.48
N GLY A 541 3.65 -5.65 8.73
CA GLY A 541 2.38 -6.37 8.77
C GLY A 541 2.19 -7.22 10.03
N VAL A 542 1.05 -7.87 10.09
CA VAL A 542 0.56 -8.65 11.23
C VAL A 542 1.36 -9.94 11.40
N GLY A 543 1.60 -10.34 12.66
CA GLY A 543 2.28 -11.58 13.00
C GLY A 543 3.74 -11.41 13.43
N ASN A 544 4.32 -12.50 13.91
CA ASN A 544 5.70 -12.56 14.40
C ASN A 544 6.41 -13.83 13.91
N CYS A 545 6.29 -14.13 12.61
CA CYS A 545 6.68 -15.42 12.02
C CYS A 545 8.02 -15.95 12.49
N LEU A 546 9.09 -15.14 12.44
CA LEU A 546 10.43 -15.62 12.79
C LEU A 546 10.51 -16.09 14.23
N HIS A 547 9.99 -15.31 15.20
CA HIS A 547 10.02 -15.65 16.61
C HIS A 547 9.11 -16.84 16.92
N ASP A 548 7.87 -16.85 16.40
CA ASP A 548 6.92 -17.93 16.62
C ASP A 548 7.45 -19.28 16.12
N LEU A 549 8.13 -19.30 14.97
CA LEU A 549 8.75 -20.50 14.44
C LEU A 549 9.91 -20.99 15.31
N ILE A 550 10.77 -20.09 15.78
CA ILE A 550 11.91 -20.42 16.64
C ILE A 550 11.40 -20.90 18.01
N ASP A 551 10.49 -20.14 18.63
CA ASP A 551 9.96 -20.40 19.98
C ASP A 551 9.06 -21.64 20.04
N SER A 552 8.52 -22.09 18.89
CA SER A 552 7.79 -23.35 18.80
C SER A 552 8.67 -24.56 19.15
N GLY A 553 9.98 -24.48 18.90
CA GLY A 553 10.93 -25.60 19.06
C GLY A 553 10.71 -26.73 18.04
N ILE A 554 9.73 -26.62 17.13
CA ILE A 554 9.36 -27.65 16.16
C ILE A 554 10.21 -27.51 14.86
N ILE A 555 10.54 -26.30 14.49
CA ILE A 555 11.34 -26.02 13.30
C ILE A 555 12.83 -25.95 13.69
N PRO A 556 13.69 -26.79 13.07
CA PRO A 556 15.13 -26.76 13.36
C PRO A 556 15.72 -25.38 13.11
N CYS A 557 16.42 -24.84 14.09
CA CYS A 557 17.03 -23.51 14.04
C CYS A 557 18.47 -23.55 14.54
N THR A 558 19.38 -22.82 13.89
CA THR A 558 20.72 -22.56 14.39
C THR A 558 20.99 -21.07 14.45
N THR A 559 21.42 -20.60 15.64
CA THR A 559 21.79 -19.21 15.89
C THR A 559 23.30 -19.05 15.77
N LEU A 560 23.74 -18.17 14.83
CA LEU A 560 25.15 -17.85 14.61
C LEU A 560 25.56 -16.70 15.56
N ASN A 561 26.37 -17.03 16.58
CA ASN A 561 26.72 -16.11 17.66
C ASN A 561 28.03 -15.35 17.42
N VAL A 562 28.86 -15.79 16.44
CA VAL A 562 30.17 -15.18 16.17
C VAL A 562 30.08 -14.25 14.98
N VAL A 563 30.45 -12.99 15.19
CA VAL A 563 30.47 -11.98 14.13
C VAL A 563 31.88 -11.93 13.52
N LYS A 564 32.01 -12.42 12.27
CA LYS A 564 33.31 -12.48 11.55
C LYS A 564 33.63 -11.21 10.76
N ARG A 565 32.65 -10.37 10.44
CA ARG A 565 32.80 -9.25 9.50
C ARG A 565 33.64 -8.08 10.02
N GLN A 566 33.83 -8.01 11.33
CA GLN A 566 34.50 -6.90 11.97
C GLN A 566 35.35 -7.45 13.11
N SER A 567 36.55 -6.96 13.24
CA SER A 567 37.44 -7.30 14.35
C SER A 567 36.72 -7.05 15.70
N SER A 568 37.17 -7.70 16.76
CA SER A 568 36.70 -7.46 18.16
C SER A 568 36.79 -5.99 18.59
N LYS A 569 37.21 -5.09 17.71
CA LYS A 569 37.41 -3.64 17.89
C LYS A 569 36.36 -2.78 17.11
N SER A 570 35.36 -3.35 16.42
CA SER A 570 34.34 -2.56 15.72
C SER A 570 33.46 -1.76 16.69
N GLY A 571 33.47 -0.43 16.59
CA GLY A 571 32.63 0.45 17.38
C GLY A 571 31.13 0.28 17.11
N ILE A 572 30.76 0.04 15.84
CA ILE A 572 29.37 -0.19 15.42
C ILE A 572 28.82 -1.47 16.05
N LEU A 573 29.59 -2.58 16.03
CA LEU A 573 29.16 -3.83 16.63
C LEU A 573 29.11 -3.79 18.15
N LEU A 574 30.08 -3.13 18.80
CA LEU A 574 30.06 -2.92 20.25
C LEU A 574 28.78 -2.19 20.65
N MET A 575 28.43 -1.11 19.96
CA MET A 575 27.20 -0.35 20.19
C MET A 575 25.96 -1.21 19.95
N ALA A 576 25.87 -1.95 18.86
CA ALA A 576 24.75 -2.83 18.55
C ALA A 576 24.56 -3.90 19.64
N ASN A 577 25.63 -4.49 20.16
CA ASN A 577 25.60 -5.49 21.25
C ASN A 577 25.14 -4.87 22.59
N HIS A 578 25.60 -3.66 22.95
CA HIS A 578 25.12 -2.95 24.14
C HIS A 578 23.61 -2.68 24.05
N ILE A 579 23.12 -2.21 22.89
CA ILE A 579 21.70 -1.99 22.65
C ILE A 579 20.91 -3.32 22.83
N CYS A 580 21.36 -4.43 22.22
CA CYS A 580 20.69 -5.72 22.36
C CYS A 580 20.59 -6.20 23.80
N ARG A 581 21.60 -5.91 24.63
CA ARG A 581 21.63 -6.30 26.04
C ARG A 581 20.88 -5.35 26.98
N GLY A 582 20.40 -4.22 26.45
CA GLY A 582 19.79 -3.17 27.27
C GLY A 582 20.81 -2.43 28.13
N GLU A 583 22.07 -2.42 27.76
CA GLU A 583 23.16 -1.77 28.48
C GLU A 583 23.28 -0.31 28.05
N ASP A 584 23.56 0.60 29.01
CA ASP A 584 23.71 2.04 28.74
C ASP A 584 24.83 2.30 27.71
N ILE A 585 24.53 3.14 26.72
CA ILE A 585 25.49 3.56 25.71
C ILE A 585 26.34 4.68 26.31
N LYS A 586 27.47 4.32 26.87
CA LYS A 586 28.45 5.31 27.38
C LYS A 586 29.16 5.97 26.18
N SER A 587 29.40 7.27 26.27
CA SER A 587 30.18 8.08 25.31
C SER A 587 31.61 7.56 25.02
N GLU A 588 32.09 6.62 25.83
CA GLU A 588 33.41 6.01 25.75
C GLU A 588 33.53 4.85 24.75
N ILE A 589 32.40 4.41 24.16
CA ILE A 589 32.39 3.35 23.11
C ILE A 589 32.99 3.89 21.78
N VAL A 590 33.38 5.14 21.78
CA VAL A 590 33.79 5.93 20.63
C VAL A 590 35.31 6.02 20.53
N ASN A 591 35.80 5.69 19.36
CA ASN A 591 37.21 5.79 18.90
C ASN A 591 38.15 4.70 19.42
N THR A 592 38.17 3.61 18.72
CA THR A 592 39.35 2.73 18.70
C THR A 592 40.23 3.16 17.54
N ASP A 593 41.32 3.85 17.86
CA ASP A 593 42.36 4.21 16.92
C ASP A 593 42.81 2.97 16.14
N GLY A 594 42.68 3.01 14.82
CA GLY A 594 43.24 2.00 13.92
C GLY A 594 42.25 1.00 13.35
N ASN A 595 40.91 1.20 13.42
CA ASN A 595 39.90 0.40 12.77
C ASN A 595 39.16 1.15 11.66
N ASP A 596 38.66 0.37 10.69
CA ASP A 596 37.94 0.85 9.51
C ASP A 596 36.50 1.28 9.79
N ASP A 597 35.95 1.14 11.02
CA ASP A 597 34.60 1.54 11.37
C ASP A 597 34.52 2.30 12.73
N ASN A 598 33.65 3.30 12.74
CA ASN A 598 33.49 4.19 13.91
C ASN A 598 32.00 4.36 14.27
N ALA A 599 31.68 4.25 15.56
CA ALA A 599 30.39 4.69 16.09
C ALA A 599 30.62 5.95 16.95
N ILE A 600 29.91 7.03 16.64
CA ILE A 600 30.02 8.32 17.29
C ILE A 600 28.67 8.72 17.87
N VAL A 601 28.61 9.03 19.18
CA VAL A 601 27.42 9.56 19.84
C VAL A 601 27.65 10.99 20.29
N SER A 602 26.83 11.92 19.83
CA SER A 602 26.83 13.32 20.22
C SER A 602 25.55 13.65 20.99
N ILE A 603 25.67 13.94 22.27
CA ILE A 603 24.53 14.37 23.08
C ILE A 603 24.22 15.83 22.83
N SER A 604 22.94 16.17 22.76
CA SER A 604 22.39 17.52 22.64
C SER A 604 21.17 17.68 23.53
N GLU A 605 20.93 18.92 23.98
CA GLU A 605 19.85 19.21 24.91
C GLU A 605 18.49 19.39 24.20
N ASP A 606 18.49 19.93 22.99
CA ASP A 606 17.27 20.28 22.25
C ASP A 606 17.28 19.76 20.81
N GLU A 607 16.06 19.66 20.23
CA GLU A 607 15.83 19.16 18.86
C GLU A 607 16.47 20.06 17.78
N ALA A 608 16.48 21.38 17.97
CA ALA A 608 17.06 22.31 17.01
C ALA A 608 18.58 22.14 16.89
N SER A 609 19.24 21.89 18.01
CA SER A 609 20.70 21.58 18.05
C SER A 609 20.98 20.23 17.36
N ILE A 610 20.14 19.21 17.57
CA ILE A 610 20.25 17.92 16.88
C ILE A 610 20.10 18.14 15.38
N ARG A 611 19.06 18.82 14.95
CA ARG A 611 18.82 19.14 13.53
C ARG A 611 20.02 19.87 12.90
N ARG A 612 20.50 20.94 13.55
CA ARG A 612 21.67 21.69 13.06
C ARG A 612 22.91 20.82 12.91
N LYS A 613 23.21 19.94 13.87
CA LYS A 613 24.36 19.02 13.80
C LYS A 613 24.23 18.04 12.64
N ILE A 614 23.04 17.45 12.43
CA ILE A 614 22.77 16.54 11.31
C ILE A 614 22.91 17.26 9.97
N VAL A 615 22.28 18.45 9.81
CA VAL A 615 22.35 19.25 8.57
C VAL A 615 23.80 19.66 8.29
N LYS A 616 24.57 20.16 9.29
CA LYS A 616 25.96 20.52 9.13
C LYS A 616 26.84 19.33 8.75
N SER A 617 26.56 18.15 9.27
CA SER A 617 27.27 16.92 8.88
C SER A 617 26.95 16.55 7.43
N ALA A 618 25.69 16.66 7.01
CA ALA A 618 25.28 16.45 5.63
C ALA A 618 25.95 17.45 4.66
N GLU A 619 26.00 18.75 5.02
CA GLU A 619 26.71 19.81 4.23
C GLU A 619 28.20 19.47 4.04
N ARG A 620 28.87 18.99 5.09
CA ARG A 620 30.29 18.61 5.02
C ARG A 620 30.57 17.41 4.12
N LEU A 621 29.61 16.45 4.08
CA LEU A 621 29.71 15.26 3.24
C LEU A 621 29.36 15.54 1.78
N GLY A 622 28.56 16.58 1.53
CA GLY A 622 28.21 17.08 0.21
C GLY A 622 27.22 16.23 -0.57
N LEU A 623 26.61 16.82 -1.62
CA LEU A 623 25.56 16.21 -2.44
C LEU A 623 25.99 14.91 -3.11
N GLU A 624 27.21 14.85 -3.64
CA GLU A 624 27.74 13.67 -4.34
C GLU A 624 27.81 12.45 -3.44
N SER A 625 28.08 12.61 -2.14
CA SER A 625 28.06 11.49 -1.20
C SER A 625 26.66 10.86 -1.02
N PHE A 626 25.60 11.66 -1.19
CA PHE A 626 24.22 11.15 -1.20
C PHE A 626 23.88 10.49 -2.55
N ARG A 627 24.31 11.08 -3.67
CA ARG A 627 24.10 10.51 -5.02
C ARG A 627 24.80 9.17 -5.19
N ASP A 628 26.03 9.06 -4.69
CA ASP A 628 26.82 7.81 -4.72
C ASP A 628 26.36 6.76 -3.69
N GLU A 629 25.24 6.97 -3.00
CA GLU A 629 24.75 6.10 -1.92
C GLU A 629 25.79 5.85 -0.79
N LYS A 630 26.73 6.76 -0.58
CA LYS A 630 27.71 6.66 0.52
C LYS A 630 27.16 7.08 1.86
N VAL A 631 26.16 7.97 1.87
CA VAL A 631 25.55 8.58 3.05
C VAL A 631 24.05 8.39 3.07
N GLN A 632 23.52 8.10 4.26
CA GLN A 632 22.06 8.08 4.50
C GLN A 632 21.74 8.65 5.87
N ILE A 633 20.67 9.47 5.94
CA ILE A 633 20.09 9.90 7.21
C ILE A 633 18.93 8.99 7.53
N LEU A 634 18.91 8.44 8.76
CA LEU A 634 17.89 7.51 9.25
C LEU A 634 17.14 8.13 10.41
N CYS A 635 15.86 8.40 10.26
CA CYS A 635 15.01 9.04 11.27
C CYS A 635 14.08 8.00 11.92
N PRO A 636 13.77 8.10 13.23
CA PRO A 636 12.76 7.27 13.86
C PRO A 636 11.37 7.46 13.24
N ARG A 637 11.02 8.70 12.83
CA ARG A 637 9.71 9.08 12.30
C ARG A 637 9.79 9.92 11.02
N ASN A 638 8.65 10.04 10.35
CA ASN A 638 8.56 10.80 9.10
C ASN A 638 8.36 12.31 9.37
N ARG A 639 7.46 12.66 10.29
CA ARG A 639 7.10 14.06 10.64
C ARG A 639 7.80 14.55 11.90
N GLY A 640 7.78 15.89 12.13
CA GLY A 640 8.36 16.55 13.30
C GLY A 640 9.70 17.21 13.00
N ASN A 641 10.23 18.01 13.94
CA ASN A 641 11.40 18.89 13.75
C ASN A 641 12.68 18.17 13.29
N THR A 642 12.83 16.89 13.61
CA THR A 642 13.95 16.02 13.21
C THR A 642 13.47 14.84 12.35
N GLY A 643 12.22 14.87 11.87
CA GLY A 643 11.64 13.86 11.00
C GLY A 643 12.21 13.89 9.57
N ALA A 644 12.02 12.80 8.84
CA ALA A 644 12.56 12.66 7.50
C ALA A 644 12.07 13.76 6.53
N GLU A 645 10.80 14.18 6.61
CA GLU A 645 10.24 15.25 5.76
C GLU A 645 10.99 16.57 5.96
N VAL A 646 11.17 17.00 7.22
CA VAL A 646 11.84 18.27 7.56
C VAL A 646 13.31 18.22 7.15
N LEU A 647 14.02 17.12 7.44
CA LEU A 647 15.42 16.98 7.07
C LEU A 647 15.60 16.94 5.55
N ASN A 648 14.73 16.27 4.81
CA ASN A 648 14.74 16.28 3.34
C ASN A 648 14.59 17.69 2.80
N HIS A 649 13.63 18.46 3.31
CA HIS A 649 13.40 19.84 2.89
C HIS A 649 14.62 20.74 3.14
N ILE A 650 15.16 20.75 4.36
CA ILE A 650 16.31 21.60 4.72
C ILE A 650 17.56 21.19 3.94
N ILE A 651 17.82 19.89 3.81
CA ILE A 651 19.00 19.38 3.11
C ILE A 651 18.92 19.66 1.62
N GLN A 652 17.75 19.49 1.01
CA GLN A 652 17.54 19.89 -0.38
C GLN A 652 17.89 21.37 -0.60
N GLN A 653 17.36 22.28 0.24
CA GLN A 653 17.67 23.71 0.13
C GLN A 653 19.16 24.04 0.26
N LYS A 654 19.90 23.24 1.06
CA LYS A 654 21.33 23.44 1.31
C LYS A 654 22.23 22.83 0.24
N LEU A 655 21.95 21.59 -0.15
CA LEU A 655 22.81 20.81 -1.04
C LEU A 655 22.42 20.93 -2.52
N ASN A 656 21.12 21.08 -2.79
CA ASN A 656 20.58 21.18 -4.15
C ASN A 656 19.62 22.38 -4.22
N PRO A 657 20.11 23.65 -4.07
CA PRO A 657 19.24 24.82 -4.11
C PRO A 657 18.61 25.02 -5.49
N TYR A 658 17.33 25.43 -5.52
CA TYR A 658 16.62 25.72 -6.77
C TYR A 658 17.28 26.88 -7.54
N GLN A 659 17.53 26.67 -8.85
CA GLN A 659 18.23 27.63 -9.72
C GLN A 659 17.33 28.06 -10.90
N PRO A 660 16.38 28.99 -10.67
CA PRO A 660 15.46 29.44 -11.71
C PRO A 660 16.15 30.12 -12.90
N ALA A 661 17.31 30.74 -12.65
CA ALA A 661 18.10 31.39 -13.70
C ALA A 661 18.63 30.43 -14.79
N LEU A 662 18.72 29.13 -14.46
CA LEU A 662 19.10 28.07 -15.41
C LEU A 662 17.91 27.48 -16.17
N GLY A 663 16.71 28.04 -16.04
CA GLY A 663 15.50 27.52 -16.69
C GLY A 663 15.00 26.19 -16.12
N GLN A 664 15.47 25.81 -14.93
CA GLN A 664 15.04 24.56 -14.30
C GLN A 664 13.55 24.60 -13.92
N LEU A 665 12.85 23.50 -14.17
CA LEU A 665 11.49 23.32 -13.71
C LEU A 665 11.49 22.60 -12.35
N ARG A 666 10.50 22.92 -11.50
CA ARG A 666 10.22 22.19 -10.26
C ARG A 666 8.77 21.76 -10.22
N LEU A 667 8.47 20.70 -9.44
CA LEU A 667 7.13 20.17 -9.29
C LEU A 667 6.77 20.11 -7.80
N GLU A 668 5.63 20.68 -7.43
CA GLU A 668 5.11 20.57 -6.07
C GLU A 668 4.71 19.12 -5.75
N THR A 669 5.15 18.62 -4.58
CA THR A 669 4.91 17.23 -4.17
C THR A 669 3.54 17.01 -3.53
N GLY A 670 2.79 18.08 -3.23
CA GLY A 670 1.58 18.05 -2.42
C GLY A 670 1.85 17.92 -0.90
N CYS A 671 3.10 17.74 -0.50
CA CYS A 671 3.49 17.68 0.92
C CYS A 671 3.80 19.08 1.45
N ILE A 672 3.25 19.42 2.61
CA ILE A 672 3.54 20.66 3.34
C ILE A 672 4.36 20.30 4.57
N VAL A 673 5.55 20.85 4.65
CA VAL A 673 6.45 20.66 5.81
C VAL A 673 6.16 21.73 6.85
N SER A 674 6.06 21.30 8.11
CA SER A 674 5.80 22.18 9.24
C SER A 674 6.84 21.92 10.33
N TYR A 675 7.58 22.96 10.74
CA TYR A 675 8.61 22.84 11.78
C TYR A 675 8.89 24.19 12.44
N ARG A 676 9.64 24.18 13.55
CA ARG A 676 10.22 25.40 14.15
C ARG A 676 11.62 25.59 13.62
N ASP A 677 11.91 26.80 13.10
CA ASP A 677 13.24 27.18 12.64
C ASP A 677 14.24 27.30 13.81
N ASP A 678 15.48 27.70 13.54
CA ASP A 678 16.50 27.87 14.58
C ASP A 678 16.29 29.09 15.50
N ASN A 679 15.37 29.99 15.12
CA ASN A 679 14.93 31.14 15.90
C ASN A 679 13.66 30.87 16.71
N GLY A 680 13.08 29.66 16.57
CA GLY A 680 11.84 29.25 17.22
C GLY A 680 10.56 29.63 16.46
N ASN A 681 10.66 30.26 15.27
CA ASN A 681 9.51 30.62 14.46
C ASN A 681 8.88 29.39 13.82
N TYR A 682 7.55 29.39 13.73
CA TYR A 682 6.83 28.33 13.02
C TYR A 682 6.91 28.54 11.51
N VAL A 683 7.46 27.56 10.81
CA VAL A 683 7.62 27.54 9.35
C VAL A 683 6.65 26.52 8.78
N LYS A 684 5.92 26.90 7.71
CA LYS A 684 5.03 26.03 6.94
C LYS A 684 5.26 26.28 5.45
N GLU A 685 5.88 25.34 4.77
CA GLU A 685 6.31 25.48 3.37
C GLU A 685 5.97 24.25 2.55
N PRO A 686 5.59 24.40 1.25
CA PRO A 686 5.42 23.28 0.34
C PRO A 686 6.78 22.68 -0.06
N MET A 687 6.80 21.36 -0.26
CA MET A 687 7.96 20.65 -0.82
C MET A 687 7.87 20.56 -2.34
N TYR A 688 9.02 20.59 -2.99
CA TYR A 688 9.14 20.51 -4.45
C TYR A 688 10.18 19.49 -4.86
N PHE A 689 9.90 18.72 -5.89
CA PHE A 689 10.91 17.98 -6.63
C PHE A 689 11.63 18.89 -7.62
N GLN A 690 12.95 18.72 -7.76
CA GLN A 690 13.79 19.42 -8.71
C GLN A 690 14.90 18.52 -9.26
N ILE A 691 15.51 18.93 -10.39
CA ILE A 691 16.59 18.17 -11.03
C ILE A 691 17.73 17.96 -10.04
N GLY A 692 18.30 16.77 -10.00
CA GLY A 692 19.38 16.37 -9.11
C GLY A 692 18.94 15.95 -7.71
N ASP A 693 17.63 15.92 -7.42
CA ASP A 693 17.12 15.41 -6.15
C ASP A 693 17.26 13.90 -6.08
N ARG A 694 17.67 13.43 -4.89
CA ARG A 694 17.61 12.01 -4.55
C ARG A 694 16.22 11.64 -4.11
N VAL A 695 15.65 10.62 -4.74
CA VAL A 695 14.27 10.14 -4.48
C VAL A 695 14.24 8.64 -4.25
N ILE A 696 13.20 8.20 -3.53
CA ILE A 696 12.89 6.79 -3.29
C ILE A 696 11.49 6.48 -3.82
N HIS A 697 11.36 5.33 -4.50
CA HIS A 697 10.06 4.81 -4.92
C HIS A 697 9.36 4.12 -3.74
N THR A 698 8.08 4.42 -3.52
CA THR A 698 7.37 4.08 -2.27
C THR A 698 6.41 2.90 -2.39
N ARG A 699 6.14 2.43 -3.62
CA ARG A 699 5.23 1.31 -3.90
C ARG A 699 5.81 0.41 -4.99
N ASN A 700 5.35 -0.86 -5.04
CA ASN A 700 5.73 -1.73 -6.15
C ASN A 700 4.91 -1.38 -7.40
N ASN A 701 5.57 -0.99 -8.49
CA ASN A 701 4.95 -0.78 -9.80
C ASN A 701 5.59 -1.71 -10.83
N TYR A 702 4.97 -2.87 -11.05
CA TYR A 702 5.49 -3.90 -11.96
C TYR A 702 5.33 -3.54 -13.44
N ASN A 703 4.53 -2.50 -13.77
CA ASN A 703 4.22 -2.07 -15.14
C ASN A 703 5.01 -0.84 -15.58
N ALA A 704 5.80 -0.22 -14.69
CA ALA A 704 6.61 0.95 -15.02
C ALA A 704 7.61 0.60 -16.13
N GLY A 705 7.49 1.23 -17.30
CA GLY A 705 8.40 0.99 -18.43
C GLY A 705 9.81 1.49 -18.14
N TRP A 706 10.83 0.71 -18.56
CA TRP A 706 12.21 1.15 -18.50
C TRP A 706 12.62 1.83 -19.78
N TYR A 707 13.47 2.86 -19.66
CA TYR A 707 14.03 3.59 -20.77
C TYR A 707 15.56 3.63 -20.65
N THR A 708 16.24 3.62 -21.80
CA THR A 708 17.67 3.89 -21.92
C THR A 708 17.86 5.25 -22.59
N LYS A 709 18.87 6.01 -22.18
CA LYS A 709 19.22 7.31 -22.74
C LYS A 709 20.35 7.13 -23.76
N ASP A 710 20.17 7.62 -24.98
CA ASP A 710 21.19 7.60 -26.03
C ASP A 710 22.19 8.77 -25.85
N SER A 711 23.25 8.78 -26.66
CA SER A 711 24.29 9.82 -26.63
C SER A 711 23.81 11.22 -27.05
N LEU A 712 22.64 11.32 -27.68
CA LEU A 712 21.99 12.56 -28.10
C LEU A 712 20.94 13.06 -27.10
N GLY A 713 20.73 12.32 -25.96
CA GLY A 713 19.77 12.66 -24.93
C GLY A 713 18.35 12.14 -25.20
N GLY A 714 18.14 11.33 -26.24
CA GLY A 714 16.88 10.66 -26.54
C GLY A 714 16.63 9.47 -25.62
N PHE A 715 15.34 9.14 -25.40
CA PHE A 715 14.96 7.99 -24.57
C PHE A 715 14.28 6.92 -25.42
N THR A 716 14.76 5.68 -25.31
CA THR A 716 14.18 4.51 -25.97
C THR A 716 13.65 3.54 -24.93
N GLN A 717 12.39 3.14 -25.06
CA GLN A 717 11.78 2.16 -24.16
C GLN A 717 12.39 0.77 -24.39
N THR A 718 12.71 0.06 -23.31
CA THR A 718 13.18 -1.32 -23.34
C THR A 718 12.01 -2.30 -23.15
N MET A 719 12.27 -3.60 -23.34
CA MET A 719 11.28 -4.63 -23.02
C MET A 719 11.16 -4.90 -21.51
N ASP A 720 12.15 -4.46 -20.74
CA ASP A 720 12.13 -4.61 -19.30
C ASP A 720 11.21 -3.58 -18.65
N HIS A 721 10.64 -3.93 -17.50
CA HIS A 721 9.71 -3.11 -16.77
C HIS A 721 9.75 -3.41 -15.27
N GLY A 722 9.18 -2.48 -14.51
CA GLY A 722 8.98 -2.57 -13.07
C GLY A 722 9.99 -1.77 -12.26
N VAL A 723 9.48 -1.14 -11.20
CA VAL A 723 10.23 -0.47 -10.13
C VAL A 723 9.67 -0.93 -8.79
N MET A 724 10.56 -1.18 -7.82
CA MET A 724 10.17 -1.76 -6.53
C MET A 724 10.18 -0.71 -5.44
N ASN A 725 9.34 -0.93 -4.43
CA ASN A 725 9.38 -0.15 -3.19
C ASN A 725 10.80 -0.20 -2.58
N GLY A 726 11.34 0.96 -2.22
CA GLY A 726 12.67 1.11 -1.65
C GLY A 726 13.80 1.33 -2.66
N GLU A 727 13.53 1.26 -3.99
CA GLU A 727 14.53 1.65 -4.99
C GLU A 727 14.80 3.16 -4.91
N VAL A 728 16.08 3.52 -4.84
CA VAL A 728 16.54 4.91 -4.77
C VAL A 728 17.07 5.35 -6.13
N GLY A 729 16.72 6.54 -6.55
CA GLY A 729 17.17 7.14 -7.80
C GLY A 729 17.44 8.63 -7.66
N GLU A 730 17.83 9.25 -8.78
CA GLU A 730 18.07 10.69 -8.91
C GLU A 730 17.14 11.26 -9.98
N ILE A 731 16.55 12.41 -9.71
CA ILE A 731 15.77 13.14 -10.72
C ILE A 731 16.72 13.68 -11.79
N GLU A 732 16.70 13.04 -12.95
CA GLU A 732 17.53 13.42 -14.10
C GLU A 732 16.99 14.65 -14.82
N ASP A 733 15.64 14.74 -14.93
CA ASP A 733 14.99 15.81 -15.68
C ASP A 733 13.53 15.99 -15.22
N ILE A 734 13.05 17.25 -15.32
CA ILE A 734 11.65 17.63 -15.19
C ILE A 734 11.28 18.46 -16.39
N ARG A 735 10.32 18.00 -17.19
CA ARG A 735 9.92 18.68 -18.41
C ARG A 735 8.43 18.64 -18.65
N ASP A 736 7.94 19.65 -19.35
CA ASP A 736 6.57 19.67 -19.83
C ASP A 736 6.51 18.94 -21.18
N VAL A 737 5.74 17.87 -21.27
CA VAL A 737 5.59 17.04 -22.48
C VAL A 737 4.17 17.13 -23.01
N PRO A 738 3.97 17.32 -24.31
CA PRO A 738 2.66 17.24 -24.92
C PRO A 738 2.24 15.76 -24.96
N VAL A 739 1.20 15.42 -24.24
CA VAL A 739 0.56 14.10 -24.30
C VAL A 739 -0.68 14.23 -25.18
N GLN A 740 -0.74 13.44 -26.25
CA GLN A 740 -1.84 13.49 -27.19
C GLN A 740 -3.16 13.30 -26.44
N GLY A 741 -4.00 14.35 -26.50
CA GLY A 741 -5.30 14.35 -25.90
C GLY A 741 -5.37 14.78 -24.42
N VAL A 742 -4.27 14.91 -23.67
CA VAL A 742 -4.23 15.40 -22.27
C VAL A 742 -3.80 16.86 -22.21
N GLY A 743 -3.07 17.33 -23.23
CA GLY A 743 -2.42 18.62 -23.21
C GLY A 743 -0.98 18.51 -22.71
N ILE A 744 -0.49 19.57 -22.07
CA ILE A 744 0.87 19.59 -21.51
C ILE A 744 0.83 18.95 -20.10
N VAL A 745 1.61 17.89 -19.93
CA VAL A 745 1.78 17.18 -18.64
C VAL A 745 3.22 17.38 -18.17
N ARG A 746 3.38 17.69 -16.87
CA ARG A 746 4.70 17.75 -16.27
C ARG A 746 5.17 16.35 -15.94
N ARG A 747 6.29 15.93 -16.56
CA ARG A 747 6.92 14.63 -16.41
C ARG A 747 8.17 14.73 -15.56
N VAL A 748 8.31 13.82 -14.58
CA VAL A 748 9.54 13.63 -13.81
C VAL A 748 10.26 12.38 -14.35
N ILE A 749 11.53 12.53 -14.71
CA ILE A 749 12.37 11.43 -15.19
C ILE A 749 13.36 11.10 -14.10
N VAL A 750 13.30 9.86 -13.58
CA VAL A 750 14.18 9.39 -12.52
C VAL A 750 15.13 8.34 -13.08
N ARG A 751 16.43 8.50 -12.77
CA ARG A 751 17.49 7.56 -13.09
C ARG A 751 17.70 6.58 -11.93
N TYR A 752 17.58 5.28 -12.20
CA TYR A 752 17.87 4.18 -11.28
C TYR A 752 18.90 3.23 -11.93
N ASP A 753 20.04 2.97 -11.30
CA ASP A 753 21.02 1.94 -11.75
C ASP A 753 21.15 1.80 -13.28
N GLY A 754 21.26 2.91 -14.03
CA GLY A 754 21.41 2.92 -15.49
C GLY A 754 20.12 2.77 -16.29
N LYS A 755 18.95 2.64 -15.67
CA LYS A 755 17.62 2.71 -16.29
C LYS A 755 16.93 4.03 -15.93
N TYR A 756 16.03 4.48 -16.80
CA TYR A 756 15.20 5.66 -16.57
C TYR A 756 13.73 5.28 -16.51
N ILE A 757 13.00 5.91 -15.59
CA ILE A 757 11.56 5.70 -15.41
C ILE A 757 10.87 7.05 -15.48
N PHE A 758 9.74 7.10 -16.17
CA PHE A 758 8.93 8.30 -16.36
C PHE A 758 7.75 8.27 -15.38
N TYR A 759 7.55 9.38 -14.69
CA TYR A 759 6.46 9.56 -13.73
C TYR A 759 5.59 10.71 -14.19
N ASP A 760 4.33 10.41 -14.46
CA ASP A 760 3.33 11.37 -14.92
C ASP A 760 2.11 11.35 -13.98
N GLY A 761 1.50 12.51 -13.73
CA GLY A 761 0.26 12.61 -12.98
C GLY A 761 0.31 11.93 -11.61
N LYS A 762 -0.51 10.86 -11.39
CA LYS A 762 -0.57 10.14 -10.10
C LYS A 762 0.66 9.31 -9.79
N ASP A 763 1.43 8.90 -10.79
CA ASP A 763 2.63 8.09 -10.54
C ASP A 763 3.68 8.88 -9.74
N ILE A 764 3.62 10.22 -9.77
CA ILE A 764 4.50 11.10 -9.00
C ILE A 764 4.27 10.96 -7.49
N GLU A 765 3.07 10.58 -7.05
CA GLU A 765 2.74 10.32 -5.64
C GLU A 765 3.53 9.11 -5.07
N ASP A 766 4.06 8.25 -5.94
CA ASP A 766 4.91 7.13 -5.56
C ASP A 766 6.37 7.52 -5.32
N LEU A 767 6.74 8.81 -5.49
CA LEU A 767 8.07 9.34 -5.21
C LEU A 767 8.12 10.11 -3.89
N MET A 768 9.22 9.95 -3.16
CA MET A 768 9.56 10.76 -2.00
C MET A 768 11.05 11.16 -2.05
N HIS A 769 11.41 12.29 -1.43
CA HIS A 769 12.82 12.64 -1.24
C HIS A 769 13.53 11.58 -0.37
N ALA A 770 14.81 11.35 -0.64
CA ALA A 770 15.57 10.27 -0.02
C ALA A 770 16.94 10.69 0.57
N TYR A 771 17.17 11.97 0.87
CA TYR A 771 18.31 12.39 1.68
C TYR A 771 18.17 11.86 3.12
N ALA A 772 16.94 11.87 3.64
CA ALA A 772 16.55 11.26 4.90
C ALA A 772 15.37 10.30 4.67
N ILE A 773 15.42 9.11 5.28
CA ILE A 773 14.36 8.11 5.28
C ILE A 773 14.10 7.61 6.70
N THR A 774 12.98 6.94 6.93
CA THR A 774 12.74 6.31 8.24
C THR A 774 13.59 5.05 8.41
N ILE A 775 13.92 4.71 9.67
CA ILE A 775 14.66 3.48 10.02
C ILE A 775 13.91 2.25 9.48
N HIS A 776 12.57 2.22 9.53
CA HIS A 776 11.77 1.13 8.94
C HIS A 776 12.03 0.95 7.44
N ARG A 777 12.12 2.05 6.68
CA ARG A 777 12.41 1.98 5.23
C ARG A 777 13.85 1.61 4.90
N SER A 778 14.76 1.69 5.88
CA SER A 778 16.16 1.31 5.70
C SER A 778 16.40 -0.20 5.78
N GLN A 779 15.40 -0.99 6.21
CA GLN A 779 15.53 -2.45 6.32
C GLN A 779 15.93 -3.07 4.97
N GLY A 780 16.81 -4.08 5.00
CA GLY A 780 17.37 -4.70 3.80
C GLY A 780 18.41 -3.85 3.06
N SER A 781 18.77 -2.66 3.58
CA SER A 781 19.78 -1.75 2.98
C SER A 781 20.94 -1.49 3.94
N GLN A 782 22.09 -1.08 3.39
CA GLN A 782 23.27 -0.64 4.18
C GLN A 782 24.00 0.48 3.46
N TRP A 783 24.65 1.36 4.22
CA TRP A 783 25.43 2.49 3.69
C TRP A 783 26.77 2.63 4.41
N PRO A 784 27.81 3.12 3.74
CA PRO A 784 29.10 3.42 4.39
C PRO A 784 28.95 4.34 5.59
N ILE A 785 28.15 5.40 5.48
CA ILE A 785 27.95 6.40 6.53
C ILE A 785 26.46 6.55 6.83
N VAL A 786 26.09 6.44 8.12
CA VAL A 786 24.73 6.66 8.60
C VAL A 786 24.71 7.80 9.62
N LEU A 787 23.82 8.76 9.43
CA LEU A 787 23.51 9.84 10.38
C LEU A 787 22.13 9.56 11.00
N CYS A 788 22.00 9.60 12.33
CA CYS A 788 20.75 9.26 13.01
C CYS A 788 20.40 10.29 14.10
N PRO A 789 19.37 11.13 13.91
CA PRO A 789 18.82 11.98 14.97
C PRO A 789 17.90 11.17 15.89
N ILE A 790 17.99 11.38 17.22
CA ILE A 790 17.14 10.73 18.23
C ILE A 790 16.69 11.78 19.25
N THR A 791 15.38 11.97 19.40
CA THR A 791 14.79 13.01 20.25
C THR A 791 13.76 12.47 21.23
N ASN A 792 13.47 13.22 22.29
CA ASN A 792 12.45 12.84 23.28
C ASN A 792 11.04 12.74 22.64
N SER A 793 10.78 13.53 21.60
CA SER A 793 9.55 13.43 20.84
C SER A 793 9.38 12.08 20.13
N ASP A 794 10.44 11.30 19.96
CA ASP A 794 10.43 9.96 19.35
C ASP A 794 10.15 8.85 20.38
N SER A 795 10.04 9.15 21.67
CA SER A 795 10.05 8.17 22.79
C SER A 795 9.06 7.01 22.61
N ARG A 796 7.88 7.27 22.03
CA ARG A 796 6.87 6.23 21.77
C ARG A 796 7.27 5.21 20.70
N LEU A 797 8.23 5.56 19.84
CA LEU A 797 8.72 4.73 18.73
C LEU A 797 10.05 4.08 19.06
N LEU A 798 10.79 4.64 20.03
CA LEU A 798 12.12 4.17 20.35
C LEU A 798 12.09 2.84 21.08
N THR A 799 12.73 1.85 20.47
CA THR A 799 12.90 0.50 21.00
C THR A 799 14.30 -0.01 20.72
N ARG A 800 14.76 -1.05 21.44
CA ARG A 800 16.04 -1.73 21.17
C ARG A 800 16.16 -2.13 19.72
N GLN A 801 15.11 -2.73 19.16
CA GLN A 801 15.08 -3.21 17.78
C GLN A 801 15.22 -2.08 16.77
N LEU A 802 14.58 -0.92 17.04
CA LEU A 802 14.69 0.26 16.18
C LEU A 802 16.14 0.79 16.19
N LEU A 803 16.73 0.97 17.37
CA LEU A 803 18.10 1.44 17.53
C LEU A 803 19.11 0.46 16.94
N TYR A 804 18.95 -0.84 17.23
CA TYR A 804 19.79 -1.90 16.67
C TYR A 804 19.72 -1.92 15.12
N THR A 805 18.49 -1.81 14.58
CA THR A 805 18.31 -1.76 13.12
C THR A 805 19.04 -0.55 12.52
N ALA A 806 18.93 0.63 13.12
CA ALA A 806 19.65 1.83 12.66
C ALA A 806 21.18 1.63 12.68
N CYS A 807 21.71 1.07 13.78
CA CYS A 807 23.15 0.81 13.94
C CYS A 807 23.67 -0.14 12.87
N THR A 808 22.94 -1.24 12.62
CA THR A 808 23.36 -2.28 11.67
C THR A 808 23.25 -1.87 10.20
N ARG A 809 22.68 -0.68 9.90
CA ARG A 809 22.66 -0.10 8.55
C ARG A 809 24.00 0.55 8.18
N ALA A 810 24.82 0.94 9.16
CA ALA A 810 26.14 1.53 8.92
C ALA A 810 27.19 0.43 8.64
N GLN A 811 28.06 0.70 7.67
CA GLN A 811 29.18 -0.19 7.31
C GLN A 811 30.53 0.33 7.83
N LYS A 812 30.74 1.67 7.82
CA LYS A 812 32.02 2.32 8.19
C LYS A 812 31.87 3.36 9.29
N THR A 813 30.83 4.19 9.22
CA THR A 813 30.64 5.26 10.20
C THR A 813 29.16 5.38 10.58
N LEU A 814 28.88 5.28 11.87
CA LEU A 814 27.59 5.60 12.47
C LEU A 814 27.72 6.87 13.32
N PHE A 815 26.92 7.88 13.01
CA PHE A 815 26.87 9.12 13.78
C PHE A 815 25.46 9.34 14.34
N ILE A 816 25.31 9.11 15.64
CA ILE A 816 24.06 9.36 16.38
C ILE A 816 24.13 10.72 17.05
N VAL A 817 23.13 11.56 16.84
CA VAL A 817 22.94 12.83 17.56
C VAL A 817 21.66 12.71 18.37
N ALA A 818 21.76 12.67 19.70
CA ALA A 818 20.66 12.26 20.55
C ALA A 818 20.45 13.17 21.77
N GLN A 819 19.20 13.21 22.25
CA GLN A 819 18.91 13.58 23.63
C GLN A 819 19.18 12.37 24.53
N LYS A 820 19.85 12.58 25.66
CA LYS A 820 20.29 11.50 26.56
C LYS A 820 19.12 10.64 27.04
N ALA A 821 18.01 11.27 27.45
CA ALA A 821 16.84 10.57 27.95
C ALA A 821 16.17 9.70 26.86
N ALA A 822 16.08 10.21 25.63
CA ALA A 822 15.51 9.47 24.50
C ALA A 822 16.34 8.23 24.16
N LEU A 823 17.66 8.37 24.14
CA LEU A 823 18.56 7.26 23.83
C LEU A 823 18.48 6.17 24.93
N ALA A 824 18.46 6.54 26.21
CA ALA A 824 18.32 5.63 27.33
C ALA A 824 16.96 4.89 27.27
N ALA A 825 15.86 5.62 27.10
CA ALA A 825 14.52 5.04 26.97
C ALA A 825 14.45 4.03 25.82
N GLY A 826 15.05 4.33 24.66
CA GLY A 826 15.08 3.43 23.52
C GLY A 826 15.87 2.15 23.77
N VAL A 827 16.94 2.20 24.59
CA VAL A 827 17.71 1.02 25.00
C VAL A 827 16.98 0.17 26.05
N GLU A 828 16.21 0.80 26.93
CA GLU A 828 15.42 0.10 27.95
C GLU A 828 14.19 -0.58 27.36
N THR A 829 13.57 -0.02 26.33
CA THR A 829 12.30 -0.50 25.76
C THR A 829 12.51 -1.64 24.74
N GLU A 830 11.88 -2.77 24.98
CA GLU A 830 11.91 -3.95 24.10
C GLU A 830 10.57 -4.10 23.37
N ALA A 831 10.57 -4.04 22.02
CA ALA A 831 9.34 -4.07 21.22
C ALA A 831 8.74 -5.47 21.00
N ILE A 832 9.56 -6.53 21.11
CA ILE A 832 9.18 -7.88 20.65
C ILE A 832 8.15 -8.55 21.55
N ASN A 833 8.12 -8.23 22.85
CA ASN A 833 7.31 -8.93 23.85
C ASN A 833 5.80 -8.57 23.81
N HIS A 834 5.36 -7.73 22.88
CA HIS A 834 3.97 -7.24 22.86
C HIS A 834 3.12 -7.82 21.72
N ARG A 835 3.72 -8.51 20.71
CA ARG A 835 2.93 -9.12 19.63
C ARG A 835 2.34 -10.46 20.08
N VAL A 836 1.01 -10.50 20.20
CA VAL A 836 0.28 -11.73 20.54
C VAL A 836 -0.20 -12.40 19.27
N THR A 837 0.26 -13.64 19.07
CA THR A 837 -0.10 -14.53 17.95
C THR A 837 -0.39 -15.92 18.50
N ARG A 838 -0.96 -16.81 17.70
CA ARG A 838 -1.17 -18.23 18.05
C ARG A 838 -0.38 -19.19 17.16
N LEU A 839 0.46 -18.69 16.28
CA LEU A 839 1.22 -19.54 15.35
C LEU A 839 2.14 -20.51 16.09
N GLN A 840 2.84 -20.05 17.14
CA GLN A 840 3.66 -20.91 18.01
C GLN A 840 2.82 -22.05 18.62
N GLU A 841 1.69 -21.74 19.25
CA GLU A 841 0.79 -22.71 19.89
C GLU A 841 0.26 -23.74 18.87
N ARG A 842 -0.11 -23.29 17.68
CA ARG A 842 -0.62 -24.17 16.61
C ARG A 842 0.42 -25.16 16.10
N LEU A 843 1.69 -24.75 16.05
CA LEU A 843 2.79 -25.65 15.69
C LEU A 843 3.03 -26.70 16.77
N GLN A 844 2.91 -26.35 18.06
CA GLN A 844 3.17 -27.24 19.19
C GLN A 844 2.04 -28.25 19.45
N ASN A 845 0.78 -27.88 19.18
CA ASN A 845 -0.41 -28.69 19.50
C ASN A 845 -0.85 -29.64 18.36
N ARG A 846 -0.10 -29.74 17.30
CA ARG A 846 -0.34 -30.62 16.13
C ARG A 846 0.84 -31.54 15.85
#